data_a38d36df3ba31e98547c10538f759852
#
_entry.id   a38d36df3ba31e98547c10538f759852
#
_cell.length_a   1.000
_cell.length_b   1.000
_cell.length_c   1.000
_cell.angle_alpha   90.00
_cell.angle_beta   90.00
_cell.angle_gamma   90.00
#
_symmetry.space_group_name_H-M   'P 1'
#
loop_
_entity.id
_entity.type
_entity.pdbx_description
1 polymer ?
#
loop_
_entity_poly.entity_id
_entity_poly.type
_entity_poly.pdbx_seq_one_letter_code
_entity_poly.pdbx_strand_id
1 'polypeptide(L)'
;MTALLPPTASSFARDFGLDSQAFVVTAARLRQALRDLAGEPLLRMHQDAWAEGVRTSYGGGDPPEELFVRHTYLALLAPLLVFTAMEHRTPAGREAAAVLGGTWFAGRGIANLVDDGCFRWPLLVSGPRLHGTLADLAGRLAAYDLRAVREDLLKPVYEQLVGEKTRHGLGEFYTPGWLAEEVVEAALGPWPAAGRQPRVLDPTCGSGSFLRAVIGRLRARSAGDREEDLLQRLQQRVAGMDVNPLAVAVAKATWLLAVADLLPDAREAVRVPVDMGDALCTEDRRFDLVVGNPPWLTIADVTDPGQRELMRCRAKETGVAPRTAGEQAHTELATLFLAQAFRQFLVTGDDDGRPGLAFVMPRSVFTATHHRALREGTYGVRFDVAGLWDLAAVDPLFKVPSCVLFAAACAPAPERPKPGRVYRGRLPSPDPDPSVATERLQRETAVFVLDRLGRRSAWRPLARSATAAEATGPDHPPDHGATAGGVAGRAGSPYRARFRQGAVLYPQTLLGALPVGGRGPGEVVVETDPAARATAKVLRDTHLRAVVERAALCSTPAAEHLLPHTLAPVLWTVVLPVLACPGDPAFQVAGPDELRRHGRAGAAGWFEAAERAWRRVRTRPGPPLWERLDHLGHLSAQARRDRWLVLYTSAGSRPVAAVVDSTGTEYPLVVRDQTYWASFHDPAEAHYLAAILNSDQAANRIRGFMTTGLFGPRHIHKRVLDLPIPAYDPAAAVHAELSVLGARLASSAAGAAHALPAGAQNPRRLVREVLPADASTRVEELAGELLSRSSR
;
A
#
# COMPACT_ATOMS: atom_id res chain seq x y z
N MET A 1 37.38 32.57 -15.82
CA MET A 1 36.79 31.64 -14.84
C MET A 1 35.42 31.28 -15.34
N THR A 2 35.21 30.03 -15.71
CA THR A 2 33.90 29.53 -16.07
C THR A 2 33.00 29.63 -14.84
N ALA A 3 31.77 30.19 -14.99
CA ALA A 3 30.83 30.26 -13.89
C ALA A 3 30.48 28.83 -13.43
N LEU A 4 30.55 28.58 -12.11
CA LEU A 4 30.15 27.29 -11.55
C LEU A 4 28.64 27.05 -11.74
N LEU A 5 28.26 25.80 -11.91
CA LEU A 5 26.88 25.36 -12.07
C LEU A 5 26.14 25.36 -10.72
N PRO A 6 24.85 25.72 -10.66
CA PRO A 6 24.07 25.56 -9.44
C PRO A 6 23.85 24.08 -9.15
N PRO A 7 24.08 23.63 -7.89
CA PRO A 7 23.92 22.24 -7.49
C PRO A 7 22.43 21.96 -7.20
N THR A 8 21.68 21.53 -8.20
CA THR A 8 20.27 21.09 -8.02
C THR A 8 20.14 19.59 -8.14
N ALA A 9 19.12 19.00 -7.48
CA ALA A 9 18.80 17.58 -7.59
C ALA A 9 18.63 17.14 -9.05
N SER A 10 17.97 17.96 -9.88
CA SER A 10 17.76 17.69 -11.30
C SER A 10 19.04 17.70 -12.12
N SER A 11 19.94 18.69 -11.91
CA SER A 11 21.24 18.75 -12.59
C SER A 11 22.14 17.58 -12.21
N PHE A 12 22.12 17.19 -10.94
CA PHE A 12 22.86 16.04 -10.45
C PHE A 12 22.35 14.70 -11.01
N ALA A 13 21.03 14.51 -11.07
CA ALA A 13 20.42 13.33 -11.70
C ALA A 13 20.80 13.19 -13.18
N ARG A 14 20.83 14.32 -13.92
CA ARG A 14 21.21 14.36 -15.34
C ARG A 14 22.69 14.01 -15.54
N ASP A 15 23.58 14.58 -14.72
CA ASP A 15 25.05 14.53 -14.94
C ASP A 15 25.71 13.31 -14.28
N PHE A 16 25.07 12.69 -13.26
CA PHE A 16 25.58 11.55 -12.50
C PHE A 16 24.62 10.36 -12.43
N GLY A 17 23.40 10.48 -12.93
CA GLY A 17 22.39 9.38 -12.92
C GLY A 17 22.68 8.29 -13.95
N LEU A 18 21.79 7.32 -14.04
CA LEU A 18 21.93 6.07 -14.79
C LEU A 18 22.27 6.26 -16.28
N ASP A 19 21.71 7.30 -16.92
CA ASP A 19 21.90 7.58 -18.34
C ASP A 19 23.04 8.57 -18.59
N SER A 20 23.74 9.03 -17.55
CA SER A 20 24.82 9.99 -17.65
C SER A 20 26.10 9.36 -18.20
N GLN A 21 26.89 10.17 -18.92
CA GLN A 21 28.20 9.73 -19.37
C GLN A 21 29.13 9.39 -18.18
N ALA A 22 28.99 10.09 -17.07
CA ALA A 22 29.75 9.81 -15.85
C ALA A 22 29.50 8.40 -15.36
N PHE A 23 28.22 7.97 -15.26
CA PHE A 23 27.86 6.61 -14.89
C PHE A 23 28.31 5.58 -15.91
N VAL A 24 27.98 5.78 -17.20
CA VAL A 24 28.26 4.80 -18.27
C VAL A 24 29.76 4.47 -18.33
N VAL A 25 30.62 5.49 -18.32
CA VAL A 25 32.08 5.30 -18.38
C VAL A 25 32.61 4.65 -17.11
N THR A 26 32.20 5.12 -15.93
CA THR A 26 32.68 4.59 -14.66
C THR A 26 32.21 3.15 -14.45
N ALA A 27 30.95 2.84 -14.74
CA ALA A 27 30.41 1.48 -14.63
C ALA A 27 31.12 0.48 -15.58
N ALA A 28 31.44 0.92 -16.82
CA ALA A 28 32.22 0.09 -17.74
C ALA A 28 33.60 -0.24 -17.17
N ARG A 29 34.26 0.72 -16.50
CA ARG A 29 35.57 0.52 -15.86
C ARG A 29 35.46 -0.37 -14.61
N LEU A 30 34.41 -0.21 -13.80
CA LEU A 30 34.16 -1.07 -12.66
C LEU A 30 33.89 -2.52 -13.08
N ARG A 31 33.11 -2.75 -14.15
CA ARG A 31 32.91 -4.10 -14.70
C ARG A 31 34.21 -4.71 -15.21
N GLN A 32 35.09 -3.92 -15.85
CA GLN A 32 36.40 -4.40 -16.26
C GLN A 32 37.25 -4.76 -15.02
N ALA A 33 37.28 -3.90 -14.00
CA ALA A 33 38.01 -4.14 -12.77
C ALA A 33 37.53 -5.42 -12.04
N LEU A 34 36.21 -5.70 -12.03
CA LEU A 34 35.67 -6.95 -11.50
C LEU A 34 36.20 -8.19 -12.22
N ARG A 35 36.29 -8.13 -13.55
CA ARG A 35 36.90 -9.22 -14.35
C ARG A 35 38.40 -9.39 -14.07
N ASP A 36 39.11 -8.29 -13.94
CA ASP A 36 40.55 -8.29 -13.68
C ASP A 36 40.88 -8.85 -12.27
N LEU A 37 39.99 -8.65 -11.31
CA LEU A 37 40.09 -9.19 -9.95
C LEU A 37 39.36 -10.52 -9.74
N ALA A 38 38.91 -11.18 -10.82
CA ALA A 38 38.19 -12.43 -10.70
C ALA A 38 39.04 -13.50 -9.99
N GLY A 39 38.52 -14.01 -8.86
CA GLY A 39 39.24 -14.99 -8.03
C GLY A 39 40.01 -14.37 -6.82
N GLU A 40 40.14 -13.07 -6.73
CA GLU A 40 40.76 -12.37 -5.61
C GLU A 40 39.95 -12.57 -4.31
N PRO A 41 40.52 -13.11 -3.22
CA PRO A 41 39.81 -13.37 -1.98
C PRO A 41 39.19 -12.14 -1.35
N LEU A 42 39.86 -11.00 -1.39
CA LEU A 42 39.37 -9.73 -0.85
C LEU A 42 38.16 -9.21 -1.63
N LEU A 43 38.12 -9.38 -2.97
CA LEU A 43 36.96 -9.03 -3.75
C LEU A 43 35.74 -9.86 -3.32
N ARG A 44 35.90 -11.18 -3.14
CA ARG A 44 34.80 -12.05 -2.67
C ARG A 44 34.29 -11.62 -1.30
N MET A 45 35.17 -11.30 -0.37
CA MET A 45 34.77 -10.80 0.95
C MET A 45 33.91 -9.54 0.85
N HIS A 46 34.29 -8.58 -0.02
CA HIS A 46 33.47 -7.39 -0.25
C HIS A 46 32.12 -7.69 -0.90
N GLN A 47 32.09 -8.62 -1.88
CA GLN A 47 30.86 -9.05 -2.54
C GLN A 47 29.91 -9.78 -1.57
N ASP A 48 30.44 -10.67 -0.73
CA ASP A 48 29.67 -11.42 0.25
C ASP A 48 29.07 -10.51 1.32
N ALA A 49 29.87 -9.58 1.85
CA ALA A 49 29.39 -8.58 2.82
C ALA A 49 28.30 -7.66 2.23
N TRP A 50 28.46 -7.23 0.97
CA TRP A 50 27.47 -6.47 0.26
C TRP A 50 26.20 -7.31 -0.01
N ALA A 51 26.35 -8.55 -0.49
CA ALA A 51 25.24 -9.42 -0.81
C ALA A 51 24.40 -9.75 0.43
N GLU A 52 25.04 -9.92 1.60
CA GLU A 52 24.34 -10.13 2.88
C GLU A 52 23.50 -8.91 3.28
N GLY A 53 24.05 -7.69 3.24
CA GLY A 53 23.33 -6.46 3.49
C GLY A 53 22.18 -6.25 2.51
N VAL A 54 22.40 -6.58 1.23
CA VAL A 54 21.38 -6.50 0.18
C VAL A 54 20.29 -7.56 0.38
N ARG A 55 20.63 -8.82 0.72
CA ARG A 55 19.61 -9.84 1.01
C ARG A 55 18.73 -9.45 2.18
N THR A 56 19.32 -8.89 3.22
CA THR A 56 18.57 -8.36 4.37
C THR A 56 17.63 -7.22 3.96
N SER A 57 18.08 -6.34 3.08
CA SER A 57 17.29 -5.20 2.58
C SER A 57 16.27 -5.63 1.50
N TYR A 58 16.67 -6.51 0.57
CA TYR A 58 15.94 -6.79 -0.68
C TYR A 58 15.20 -8.14 -0.71
N GLY A 59 15.15 -8.85 0.43
CA GLY A 59 14.23 -9.99 0.57
C GLY A 59 14.54 -11.23 -0.25
N GLY A 60 15.76 -11.77 -0.11
CA GLY A 60 16.06 -13.15 -0.48
C GLY A 60 16.26 -13.42 -1.97
N GLY A 61 17.46 -13.78 -2.33
CA GLY A 61 17.95 -14.10 -3.66
C GLY A 61 19.34 -13.50 -3.83
N ASP A 62 20.18 -14.10 -4.66
CA ASP A 62 21.49 -13.53 -4.95
C ASP A 62 21.31 -12.26 -5.80
N PRO A 63 21.79 -11.10 -5.33
CA PRO A 63 21.66 -9.87 -6.07
C PRO A 63 22.55 -9.90 -7.32
N PRO A 64 22.08 -9.35 -8.47
CA PRO A 64 22.84 -9.36 -9.71
C PRO A 64 24.11 -8.52 -9.60
N GLU A 65 25.20 -8.96 -10.23
CA GLU A 65 26.50 -8.26 -10.29
C GLU A 65 26.34 -6.80 -10.78
N GLU A 66 25.43 -6.56 -11.70
CA GLU A 66 25.15 -5.21 -12.19
C GLU A 66 24.67 -4.27 -11.08
N LEU A 67 23.94 -4.76 -10.09
CA LEU A 67 23.54 -3.99 -8.93
C LEU A 67 24.75 -3.65 -8.04
N PHE A 68 25.70 -4.56 -7.90
CA PHE A 68 26.95 -4.30 -7.18
C PHE A 68 27.77 -3.18 -7.84
N VAL A 69 27.85 -3.18 -9.18
CA VAL A 69 28.50 -2.09 -9.94
C VAL A 69 27.83 -0.75 -9.70
N ARG A 70 26.52 -0.70 -9.75
CA ARG A 70 25.72 0.53 -9.53
C ARG A 70 25.91 1.06 -8.11
N HIS A 71 25.84 0.18 -7.12
CA HIS A 71 26.03 0.52 -5.73
C HIS A 71 27.47 1.01 -5.47
N THR A 72 28.47 0.34 -6.04
CA THR A 72 29.87 0.78 -5.95
C THR A 72 30.05 2.17 -6.56
N TYR A 73 29.45 2.43 -7.74
CA TYR A 73 29.55 3.74 -8.36
C TYR A 73 29.06 4.87 -7.44
N LEU A 74 27.90 4.71 -6.82
CA LEU A 74 27.35 5.72 -5.93
C LEU A 74 28.16 5.84 -4.63
N ALA A 75 28.64 4.73 -4.10
CA ALA A 75 29.52 4.71 -2.93
C ALA A 75 30.89 5.38 -3.17
N LEU A 76 31.35 5.44 -4.42
CA LEU A 76 32.53 6.23 -4.81
C LEU A 76 32.19 7.71 -5.04
N LEU A 77 31.03 8.01 -5.60
CA LEU A 77 30.58 9.38 -5.86
C LEU A 77 30.38 10.16 -4.55
N ALA A 78 29.82 9.52 -3.52
CA ALA A 78 29.49 10.16 -2.24
C ALA A 78 30.70 10.81 -1.51
N PRO A 79 31.82 10.11 -1.24
CA PRO A 79 33.00 10.71 -0.64
C PRO A 79 33.70 11.75 -1.53
N LEU A 80 33.69 11.56 -2.85
CA LEU A 80 34.22 12.57 -3.78
C LEU A 80 33.41 13.87 -3.73
N LEU A 81 32.07 13.76 -3.62
CA LEU A 81 31.20 14.92 -3.47
C LEU A 81 31.48 15.67 -2.17
N VAL A 82 31.59 14.95 -1.04
CA VAL A 82 31.92 15.56 0.28
C VAL A 82 33.30 16.23 0.22
N PHE A 83 34.31 15.56 -0.33
CA PHE A 83 35.64 16.14 -0.51
C PHE A 83 35.58 17.46 -1.32
N THR A 84 34.89 17.43 -2.47
CA THR A 84 34.77 18.59 -3.35
C THR A 84 33.99 19.73 -2.70
N ALA A 85 33.00 19.43 -1.88
CA ALA A 85 32.24 20.43 -1.11
C ALA A 85 33.12 21.10 -0.03
N MET A 86 34.02 20.35 0.60
CA MET A 86 34.92 20.88 1.65
C MET A 86 36.12 21.66 1.08
N GLU A 87 36.73 21.12 0.01
CA GLU A 87 38.01 21.64 -0.50
C GLU A 87 37.87 22.57 -1.70
N HIS A 88 36.70 22.59 -2.35
CA HIS A 88 36.39 23.35 -3.57
C HIS A 88 37.36 23.07 -4.75
N ARG A 89 37.93 21.87 -4.78
CA ARG A 89 38.86 21.40 -5.80
C ARG A 89 38.70 19.88 -6.05
N THR A 90 39.37 19.39 -7.05
CA THR A 90 39.46 17.94 -7.31
C THR A 90 40.64 17.33 -6.51
N PRO A 91 40.50 16.08 -5.99
CA PRO A 91 41.61 15.36 -5.42
C PRO A 91 42.61 14.95 -6.51
N ALA A 92 43.90 15.11 -6.26
CA ALA A 92 44.97 14.83 -7.21
C ALA A 92 45.77 13.56 -6.86
N GLY A 93 46.09 12.74 -7.86
CA GLY A 93 47.00 11.59 -7.71
C GLY A 93 46.63 10.63 -6.57
N ARG A 94 47.53 10.46 -5.58
CA ARG A 94 47.31 9.59 -4.41
C ARG A 94 46.23 10.06 -3.47
N GLU A 95 45.90 11.36 -3.49
CA GLU A 95 44.86 11.91 -2.65
C GLU A 95 43.49 11.34 -2.98
N ALA A 96 43.18 11.06 -4.28
CA ALA A 96 41.94 10.44 -4.66
C ALA A 96 41.73 9.05 -4.00
N ALA A 97 42.80 8.25 -3.92
CA ALA A 97 42.76 6.95 -3.23
C ALA A 97 42.56 7.13 -1.72
N ALA A 98 43.18 8.17 -1.11
CA ALA A 98 42.99 8.49 0.31
C ALA A 98 41.56 8.95 0.61
N VAL A 99 40.94 9.73 -0.28
CA VAL A 99 39.53 10.14 -0.18
C VAL A 99 38.61 8.92 -0.26
N LEU A 100 38.77 8.08 -1.25
CA LEU A 100 37.93 6.90 -1.46
C LEU A 100 38.17 5.80 -0.42
N GLY A 101 39.38 5.75 0.17
CA GLY A 101 39.70 4.84 1.27
C GLY A 101 39.34 5.39 2.66
N GLY A 102 38.90 6.63 2.77
CA GLY A 102 38.50 7.28 4.02
C GLY A 102 39.65 7.87 4.83
N THR A 103 40.93 7.58 4.51
CA THR A 103 42.08 8.05 5.27
C THR A 103 42.28 9.57 5.19
N TRP A 104 41.86 10.19 4.10
CA TRP A 104 41.84 11.64 3.96
C TRP A 104 40.89 12.30 4.98
N PHE A 105 39.68 11.73 5.13
CA PHE A 105 38.70 12.20 6.10
C PHE A 105 39.13 11.95 7.55
N ALA A 106 39.68 10.75 7.82
CA ALA A 106 40.22 10.42 9.14
C ALA A 106 41.35 11.39 9.55
N GLY A 107 42.23 11.80 8.61
CA GLY A 107 43.28 12.81 8.83
C GLY A 107 42.72 14.21 9.17
N ARG A 108 41.44 14.49 8.91
CA ARG A 108 40.72 15.70 9.27
C ARG A 108 39.73 15.53 10.41
N GLY A 109 39.85 14.43 11.13
CA GLY A 109 38.98 14.11 12.26
C GLY A 109 37.61 13.56 11.90
N ILE A 110 37.29 13.29 10.64
CA ILE A 110 36.02 12.65 10.24
C ILE A 110 36.21 11.14 10.23
N ALA A 111 35.66 10.45 11.25
CA ALA A 111 36.09 9.09 11.57
C ALA A 111 35.45 7.99 10.70
N ASN A 112 34.20 8.14 10.21
CA ASN A 112 33.41 7.04 9.70
C ASN A 112 32.59 7.35 8.44
N LEU A 113 33.02 8.26 7.57
CA LEU A 113 32.33 8.50 6.29
C LEU A 113 32.46 7.29 5.38
N VAL A 114 33.66 6.74 5.27
CA VAL A 114 33.98 5.56 4.49
C VAL A 114 34.32 4.42 5.45
N ASP A 115 33.42 3.44 5.55
CA ASP A 115 33.64 2.25 6.36
C ASP A 115 34.51 1.23 5.61
N ASP A 116 35.16 0.29 6.34
CA ASP A 116 35.96 -0.80 5.78
C ASP A 116 35.12 -1.88 5.05
N GLY A 117 33.85 -1.55 4.74
CA GLY A 117 32.85 -2.43 4.20
C GLY A 117 32.94 -2.70 2.69
N CYS A 118 31.79 -2.92 2.11
CA CYS A 118 31.57 -3.55 0.82
C CYS A 118 32.13 -2.81 -0.41
N PHE A 119 32.41 -1.49 -0.33
CA PHE A 119 32.64 -0.67 -1.53
C PHE A 119 34.08 -0.21 -1.74
N ARG A 120 35.06 -0.69 -0.93
CA ARG A 120 36.50 -0.34 -1.08
C ARG A 120 37.25 -1.20 -2.07
N TRP A 121 36.66 -2.26 -2.61
CA TRP A 121 37.29 -3.16 -3.56
C TRP A 121 37.92 -2.47 -4.80
N PRO A 122 37.44 -1.32 -5.32
CA PRO A 122 38.09 -0.67 -6.45
C PRO A 122 39.53 -0.21 -6.13
N LEU A 123 39.85 -0.04 -4.85
CA LEU A 123 41.20 0.31 -4.41
C LEU A 123 42.19 -0.85 -4.51
N LEU A 124 41.71 -2.08 -4.70
CA LEU A 124 42.56 -3.27 -4.98
C LEU A 124 43.15 -3.24 -6.39
N VAL A 125 42.57 -2.43 -7.29
CA VAL A 125 43.02 -2.31 -8.68
C VAL A 125 44.15 -1.32 -8.80
N SER A 126 45.36 -1.81 -9.05
CA SER A 126 46.55 -0.97 -9.30
C SER A 126 46.64 -0.62 -10.79
N GLY A 127 45.86 0.34 -11.28
CA GLY A 127 45.90 0.68 -12.70
C GLY A 127 45.57 2.15 -13.03
N PRO A 128 46.27 2.79 -14.00
CA PRO A 128 46.07 4.20 -14.36
C PRO A 128 44.69 4.49 -14.94
N ARG A 129 44.02 3.48 -15.53
CA ARG A 129 42.71 3.63 -16.17
C ARG A 129 41.57 3.93 -15.18
N LEU A 130 41.55 3.26 -14.03
CA LEU A 130 40.54 3.49 -13.00
C LEU A 130 40.80 4.85 -12.32
N HIS A 131 42.09 5.15 -12.00
CA HIS A 131 42.44 6.45 -11.44
C HIS A 131 42.07 7.63 -12.35
N GLY A 132 42.26 7.52 -13.66
CA GLY A 132 41.81 8.53 -14.63
C GLY A 132 40.31 8.74 -14.61
N THR A 133 39.54 7.65 -14.56
CA THR A 133 38.06 7.72 -14.51
C THR A 133 37.58 8.39 -13.23
N LEU A 134 38.21 8.12 -12.09
CA LEU A 134 37.87 8.74 -10.80
C LEU A 134 38.23 10.22 -10.78
N ALA A 135 39.34 10.60 -11.41
CA ALA A 135 39.71 12.01 -11.61
C ALA A 135 38.72 12.76 -12.50
N ASP A 136 38.26 12.13 -13.59
CA ASP A 136 37.21 12.69 -14.45
C ASP A 136 35.89 12.88 -13.71
N LEU A 137 35.51 11.92 -12.86
CA LEU A 137 34.32 11.99 -12.02
C LEU A 137 34.43 13.18 -11.03
N ALA A 138 35.56 13.32 -10.36
CA ALA A 138 35.85 14.44 -9.46
C ALA A 138 35.89 15.78 -10.20
N GLY A 139 36.44 15.82 -11.42
CA GLY A 139 36.45 17.01 -12.27
C GLY A 139 35.05 17.50 -12.64
N ARG A 140 34.10 16.57 -12.88
CA ARG A 140 32.69 16.94 -13.12
C ARG A 140 32.02 17.49 -11.87
N LEU A 141 32.33 16.97 -10.68
CA LEU A 141 31.85 17.51 -9.40
C LEU A 141 32.34 18.92 -9.13
N ALA A 142 33.60 19.20 -9.46
CA ALA A 142 34.19 20.52 -9.29
C ALA A 142 33.61 21.61 -10.21
N ALA A 143 32.80 21.24 -11.20
CA ALA A 143 32.06 22.20 -12.03
C ALA A 143 30.87 22.83 -11.29
N TYR A 144 30.46 22.31 -10.14
CA TYR A 144 29.34 22.79 -9.35
C TYR A 144 29.79 23.71 -8.19
N ASP A 145 28.99 24.71 -7.85
CA ASP A 145 29.17 25.51 -6.63
C ASP A 145 28.62 24.77 -5.41
N LEU A 146 29.37 23.81 -4.90
CA LEU A 146 28.94 22.95 -3.77
C LEU A 146 28.90 23.68 -2.40
N ARG A 147 29.21 24.98 -2.33
CA ARG A 147 28.97 25.80 -1.12
C ARG A 147 27.49 26.11 -0.90
N ALA A 148 26.73 26.06 -1.96
CA ALA A 148 25.32 26.46 -1.98
C ALA A 148 24.37 25.23 -1.99
N VAL A 149 24.82 24.07 -1.52
CA VAL A 149 23.97 22.84 -1.49
C VAL A 149 22.79 23.03 -0.53
N ARG A 150 21.59 23.08 -1.08
CA ARG A 150 20.32 23.20 -0.34
C ARG A 150 19.40 22.00 -0.51
N GLU A 151 19.69 21.16 -1.48
CA GLU A 151 18.90 19.97 -1.85
C GLU A 151 19.65 18.68 -1.53
N ASP A 152 18.94 17.56 -1.48
CA ASP A 152 19.54 16.23 -1.41
C ASP A 152 20.03 15.82 -2.81
N LEU A 153 21.30 16.08 -3.09
CA LEU A 153 21.91 15.85 -4.42
C LEU A 153 22.05 14.35 -4.75
N LEU A 154 22.27 13.52 -3.75
CA LEU A 154 22.51 12.08 -3.94
C LEU A 154 21.23 11.28 -4.08
N LYS A 155 20.13 11.74 -3.51
CA LYS A 155 18.83 11.06 -3.54
C LYS A 155 18.36 10.71 -4.97
N PRO A 156 18.26 11.64 -5.94
CA PRO A 156 17.78 11.31 -7.27
C PRO A 156 18.71 10.36 -8.03
N VAL A 157 20.01 10.41 -7.79
CA VAL A 157 20.98 9.47 -8.35
C VAL A 157 20.78 8.08 -7.74
N TYR A 158 20.62 8.01 -6.42
CA TYR A 158 20.30 6.77 -5.70
C TYR A 158 19.01 6.14 -6.23
N GLU A 159 17.94 6.93 -6.40
CA GLU A 159 16.66 6.46 -6.92
C GLU A 159 16.74 5.85 -8.32
N GLN A 160 17.53 6.43 -9.22
CA GLN A 160 17.77 5.90 -10.56
C GLN A 160 18.58 4.60 -10.55
N LEU A 161 19.62 4.53 -9.73
CA LEU A 161 20.56 3.39 -9.70
C LEU A 161 19.96 2.14 -9.06
N VAL A 162 19.14 2.27 -8.02
CA VAL A 162 18.46 1.13 -7.38
C VAL A 162 17.33 0.57 -8.25
N GLY A 163 16.72 1.38 -9.11
CA GLY A 163 15.69 0.97 -10.05
C GLY A 163 14.30 0.75 -9.41
N GLU A 164 13.26 1.08 -10.14
CA GLU A 164 11.88 1.13 -9.65
C GLU A 164 11.32 -0.24 -9.21
N LYS A 165 11.60 -1.31 -9.96
CA LYS A 165 11.10 -2.66 -9.65
C LYS A 165 11.67 -3.19 -8.34
N THR A 166 12.94 -2.94 -8.10
CA THR A 166 13.65 -3.35 -6.88
C THR A 166 13.07 -2.61 -5.68
N ARG A 167 12.92 -1.28 -5.78
CA ARG A 167 12.32 -0.43 -4.73
C ARG A 167 10.90 -0.84 -4.34
N HIS A 168 10.04 -1.16 -5.33
CA HIS A 168 8.67 -1.63 -5.05
C HIS A 168 8.64 -2.97 -4.33
N GLY A 169 9.57 -3.88 -4.65
CA GLY A 169 9.70 -5.15 -3.94
C GLY A 169 10.09 -4.98 -2.46
N LEU A 170 10.61 -3.80 -2.10
CA LEU A 170 11.11 -3.44 -0.77
C LEU A 170 10.16 -2.56 0.03
N GLY A 171 9.10 -2.06 -0.62
CA GLY A 171 8.26 -1.01 -0.02
C GLY A 171 9.01 0.29 0.26
N GLU A 172 10.18 0.51 -0.37
CA GLU A 172 10.92 1.75 -0.28
C GLU A 172 10.24 2.84 -1.12
N PHE A 173 9.69 3.81 -0.44
CA PHE A 173 9.11 5.02 -1.02
C PHE A 173 9.90 6.22 -0.50
N TYR A 174 10.68 6.85 -1.38
CA TYR A 174 11.48 8.00 -0.97
C TYR A 174 10.62 9.22 -0.68
N THR A 175 10.87 9.81 0.46
CA THR A 175 10.13 10.99 0.89
C THR A 175 10.62 12.22 0.13
N PRO A 176 9.71 12.98 -0.55
CA PRO A 176 10.06 14.25 -1.14
C PRO A 176 10.66 15.22 -0.12
N GLY A 177 11.65 16.01 -0.54
CA GLY A 177 12.34 16.97 0.33
C GLY A 177 11.38 17.96 1.00
N TRP A 178 10.43 18.51 0.23
CA TRP A 178 9.40 19.40 0.74
C TRP A 178 8.53 18.77 1.85
N LEU A 179 8.21 17.47 1.71
CA LEU A 179 7.40 16.75 2.70
C LEU A 179 8.21 16.46 3.97
N ALA A 180 9.47 16.03 3.82
CA ALA A 180 10.36 15.84 4.97
C ALA A 180 10.54 17.12 5.78
N GLU A 181 10.71 18.26 5.12
CA GLU A 181 10.82 19.58 5.75
C GLU A 181 9.54 19.97 6.50
N GLU A 182 8.36 19.82 5.89
CA GLU A 182 7.08 20.12 6.54
C GLU A 182 6.81 19.23 7.75
N VAL A 183 7.10 17.91 7.62
CA VAL A 183 6.92 16.95 8.73
C VAL A 183 7.85 17.29 9.91
N VAL A 184 9.11 17.56 9.62
CA VAL A 184 10.11 17.94 10.64
C VAL A 184 9.74 19.28 11.29
N GLU A 185 9.29 20.27 10.51
CA GLU A 185 8.80 21.54 11.02
C GLU A 185 7.67 21.36 12.03
N ALA A 186 6.68 20.52 11.67
CA ALA A 186 5.54 20.25 12.53
C ALA A 186 5.92 19.43 13.78
N ALA A 187 6.80 18.45 13.64
CA ALA A 187 7.24 17.59 14.73
C ALA A 187 8.12 18.34 15.76
N LEU A 188 8.98 19.25 15.30
CA LEU A 188 9.82 20.10 16.13
C LEU A 188 9.12 21.35 16.66
N GLY A 189 7.99 21.78 16.03
CA GLY A 189 7.25 22.97 16.40
C GLY A 189 6.95 23.08 17.90
N PRO A 190 6.44 22.03 18.57
CA PRO A 190 6.14 22.03 20.01
C PRO A 190 7.37 22.10 20.94
N TRP A 191 8.58 21.87 20.40
CA TRP A 191 9.81 21.93 21.20
C TRP A 191 10.30 23.37 21.37
N PRO A 192 10.84 23.76 22.54
CA PRO A 192 11.31 25.12 22.76
C PRO A 192 12.44 25.47 21.79
N ALA A 193 12.44 26.70 21.31
CA ALA A 193 13.50 27.19 20.40
C ALA A 193 14.83 27.36 21.14
N ALA A 194 14.81 27.72 22.42
CA ALA A 194 15.97 27.86 23.31
C ALA A 194 15.96 26.77 24.39
N GLY A 195 17.13 26.34 24.84
CA GLY A 195 17.28 25.32 25.86
C GLY A 195 17.51 23.92 25.30
N ARG A 196 16.93 22.90 25.95
CA ARG A 196 17.13 21.49 25.54
C ARG A 196 16.48 21.21 24.19
N GLN A 197 17.29 21.10 23.12
CA GLN A 197 16.86 20.62 21.83
C GLN A 197 16.69 19.09 21.86
N PRO A 198 15.70 18.51 21.12
CA PRO A 198 15.48 17.08 21.12
C PRO A 198 16.59 16.29 20.45
N ARG A 199 16.79 15.05 20.92
CA ARG A 199 17.56 14.03 20.19
C ARG A 199 16.62 13.34 19.23
N VAL A 200 16.95 13.33 17.93
CA VAL A 200 16.12 12.85 16.84
C VAL A 200 16.75 11.63 16.18
N LEU A 201 15.96 10.60 15.93
CA LEU A 201 16.33 9.41 15.18
C LEU A 201 15.46 9.27 13.94
N ASP A 202 16.08 8.93 12.80
CA ASP A 202 15.41 8.28 11.66
C ASP A 202 15.86 6.82 11.62
N PRO A 203 14.98 5.84 11.98
CA PRO A 203 15.35 4.44 12.09
C PRO A 203 15.39 3.70 10.73
N THR A 204 15.07 4.39 9.63
CA THR A 204 15.03 3.87 8.25
C THR A 204 15.43 4.99 7.29
N CYS A 205 16.61 5.56 7.52
CA CYS A 205 16.95 6.89 7.01
C CYS A 205 17.14 6.98 5.49
N GLY A 206 17.30 5.86 4.78
CA GLY A 206 17.51 5.86 3.34
C GLY A 206 18.69 6.75 2.93
N SER A 207 18.48 7.67 2.00
CA SER A 207 19.48 8.66 1.56
C SER A 207 19.74 9.80 2.58
N GLY A 208 18.97 9.89 3.67
CA GLY A 208 19.12 10.91 4.72
C GLY A 208 18.25 12.16 4.56
N SER A 209 17.17 12.12 3.79
CA SER A 209 16.30 13.28 3.55
C SER A 209 15.73 13.88 4.85
N PHE A 210 15.26 13.05 5.79
CA PHE A 210 14.82 13.51 7.12
C PHE A 210 15.98 14.02 7.96
N LEU A 211 17.15 13.37 7.90
CA LEU A 211 18.33 13.84 8.64
C LEU A 211 18.72 15.25 8.21
N ARG A 212 18.74 15.51 6.89
CA ARG A 212 19.01 16.85 6.33
C ARG A 212 17.97 17.88 6.81
N ALA A 213 16.66 17.52 6.75
CA ALA A 213 15.60 18.40 7.21
C ALA A 213 15.72 18.74 8.71
N VAL A 214 16.04 17.75 9.55
CA VAL A 214 16.26 17.95 11.00
C VAL A 214 17.46 18.85 11.25
N ILE A 215 18.61 18.60 10.59
CA ILE A 215 19.81 19.43 10.69
C ILE A 215 19.48 20.87 10.31
N GLY A 216 18.85 21.09 9.17
CA GLY A 216 18.46 22.44 8.70
C GLY A 216 17.57 23.16 9.71
N ARG A 217 16.60 22.46 10.30
CA ARG A 217 15.70 23.07 11.30
C ARG A 217 16.39 23.37 12.63
N LEU A 218 17.25 22.47 13.12
CA LEU A 218 18.01 22.71 14.35
C LEU A 218 19.01 23.85 14.17
N ARG A 219 19.68 23.96 13.02
CA ARG A 219 20.55 25.07 12.66
C ARG A 219 19.78 26.41 12.70
N ALA A 220 18.62 26.46 12.05
CA ALA A 220 17.79 27.68 12.05
C ALA A 220 17.37 28.13 13.46
N ARG A 221 17.20 27.20 14.40
CA ARG A 221 16.86 27.49 15.80
C ARG A 221 18.07 27.89 16.65
N SER A 222 19.27 27.59 16.19
CA SER A 222 20.53 27.87 16.88
C SER A 222 21.25 29.08 16.28
N ALA A 223 20.57 29.93 15.56
CA ALA A 223 21.13 31.15 14.98
C ALA A 223 21.71 32.06 16.09
N GLY A 224 23.05 32.28 16.07
CA GLY A 224 23.77 33.01 17.08
C GLY A 224 24.63 32.17 18.03
N ASP A 225 24.53 30.83 17.95
CA ASP A 225 25.45 29.93 18.64
C ASP A 225 26.84 29.92 17.94
N ARG A 226 27.89 29.53 18.69
CA ARG A 226 29.20 29.28 18.08
C ARG A 226 29.12 28.06 17.14
N GLU A 227 29.81 28.15 16.00
CA GLU A 227 29.76 27.09 14.96
C GLU A 227 30.28 25.73 15.48
N GLU A 228 31.33 25.78 16.32
CA GLU A 228 31.90 24.59 16.97
C GLU A 228 30.88 23.88 17.89
N ASP A 229 30.18 24.64 18.74
CA ASP A 229 29.16 24.13 19.66
C ASP A 229 27.96 23.61 18.89
N LEU A 230 27.66 24.21 17.73
CA LEU A 230 26.57 23.78 16.86
C LEU A 230 26.84 22.42 16.22
N LEU A 231 28.06 22.23 15.67
CA LEU A 231 28.43 20.95 15.06
C LEU A 231 28.38 19.79 16.07
N GLN A 232 28.96 19.99 17.26
CA GLN A 232 28.93 18.99 18.32
C GLN A 232 27.52 18.65 18.76
N ARG A 233 26.63 19.65 18.89
CA ARG A 233 25.20 19.43 19.20
C ARG A 233 24.47 18.65 18.11
N LEU A 234 24.66 18.98 16.84
CA LEU A 234 24.05 18.27 15.73
C LEU A 234 24.50 16.79 15.71
N GLN A 235 25.81 16.55 15.94
CA GLN A 235 26.35 15.19 16.03
C GLN A 235 25.73 14.36 17.18
N GLN A 236 25.44 14.99 18.31
CA GLN A 236 24.82 14.31 19.46
C GLN A 236 23.33 14.12 19.34
N ARG A 237 22.66 14.89 18.46
CA ARG A 237 21.20 14.99 18.44
C ARG A 237 20.54 14.42 17.19
N VAL A 238 21.24 14.28 16.08
CA VAL A 238 20.64 13.83 14.80
C VAL A 238 21.27 12.51 14.40
N ALA A 239 20.56 11.42 14.63
CA ALA A 239 20.99 10.06 14.33
C ALA A 239 20.14 9.41 13.23
N GLY A 240 20.78 8.55 12.44
CA GLY A 240 20.10 7.71 11.42
C GLY A 240 20.49 6.24 11.54
N MET A 241 19.65 5.38 11.03
CA MET A 241 19.92 3.94 10.89
C MET A 241 19.31 3.42 9.60
N ASP A 242 19.99 2.49 8.95
CA ASP A 242 19.44 1.74 7.82
C ASP A 242 20.08 0.35 7.73
N VAL A 243 19.36 -0.63 7.18
CA VAL A 243 19.88 -1.98 6.93
C VAL A 243 20.71 -2.05 5.64
N ASN A 244 20.48 -1.11 4.72
CA ASN A 244 21.10 -1.09 3.41
C ASN A 244 22.46 -0.37 3.48
N PRO A 245 23.59 -1.05 3.22
CA PRO A 245 24.93 -0.47 3.29
C PRO A 245 25.12 0.74 2.35
N LEU A 246 24.46 0.74 1.18
CA LEU A 246 24.50 1.88 0.28
C LEU A 246 23.72 3.07 0.83
N ALA A 247 22.55 2.84 1.40
CA ALA A 247 21.75 3.89 2.04
C ALA A 247 22.54 4.57 3.16
N VAL A 248 23.21 3.78 4.02
CA VAL A 248 24.07 4.28 5.09
C VAL A 248 25.21 5.14 4.54
N ALA A 249 25.91 4.69 3.48
CA ALA A 249 27.01 5.45 2.86
C ALA A 249 26.51 6.79 2.30
N VAL A 250 25.35 6.80 1.63
CA VAL A 250 24.72 8.01 1.08
C VAL A 250 24.23 8.92 2.19
N ALA A 251 23.56 8.39 3.23
CA ALA A 251 23.07 9.18 4.36
C ALA A 251 24.20 9.86 5.15
N LYS A 252 25.34 9.19 5.31
CA LYS A 252 26.55 9.80 5.93
C LYS A 252 27.04 10.98 5.11
N ALA A 253 27.11 10.85 3.79
CA ALA A 253 27.50 11.95 2.91
C ALA A 253 26.47 13.09 2.95
N THR A 254 25.17 12.79 2.91
CA THR A 254 24.09 13.79 3.04
C THR A 254 24.19 14.54 4.39
N TRP A 255 24.45 13.83 5.49
CA TRP A 255 24.64 14.43 6.81
C TRP A 255 25.84 15.41 6.81
N LEU A 256 27.01 14.99 6.27
CA LEU A 256 28.20 15.84 6.21
C LEU A 256 28.00 17.05 5.29
N LEU A 257 27.34 16.86 4.13
CA LEU A 257 27.02 17.98 3.23
C LEU A 257 26.11 19.02 3.91
N ALA A 258 25.20 18.59 4.79
CA ALA A 258 24.34 19.51 5.53
C ALA A 258 25.07 20.34 6.60
N VAL A 259 26.32 19.99 6.94
CA VAL A 259 27.19 20.68 7.92
C VAL A 259 28.57 21.01 7.36
N ALA A 260 28.75 20.96 6.05
CA ALA A 260 30.07 21.10 5.40
C ALA A 260 30.78 22.41 5.74
N ASP A 261 30.02 23.48 5.90
CA ASP A 261 30.51 24.81 6.31
C ASP A 261 31.02 24.87 7.76
N LEU A 262 30.55 23.94 8.62
CA LEU A 262 30.98 23.87 10.05
C LEU A 262 32.22 22.98 10.27
N LEU A 263 32.60 22.16 9.29
CA LEU A 263 33.67 21.17 9.43
C LEU A 263 35.08 21.78 9.56
N PRO A 264 35.44 22.89 8.89
CA PRO A 264 36.76 23.50 9.02
C PRO A 264 37.10 23.95 10.43
N ASP A 265 36.11 24.30 11.24
CA ASP A 265 36.26 24.80 12.61
C ASP A 265 36.08 23.72 13.68
N ALA A 266 35.95 22.45 13.28
CA ALA A 266 35.78 21.34 14.21
C ALA A 266 37.03 21.12 15.08
N ARG A 267 36.87 21.25 16.39
CA ARG A 267 37.93 21.00 17.38
C ARG A 267 38.07 19.55 17.78
N GLU A 268 37.00 18.83 17.72
CA GLU A 268 36.90 17.40 18.07
C GLU A 268 36.65 16.54 16.85
N ALA A 269 36.97 15.25 16.98
CA ALA A 269 36.70 14.28 15.90
C ALA A 269 35.18 14.16 15.63
N VAL A 270 34.81 14.27 14.37
CA VAL A 270 33.43 14.12 13.90
C VAL A 270 33.16 12.68 13.57
N ARG A 271 32.27 12.05 14.33
CA ARG A 271 31.68 10.75 13.97
C ARG A 271 30.27 10.99 13.45
N VAL A 272 30.04 10.71 12.18
CA VAL A 272 28.68 10.82 11.58
C VAL A 272 27.75 9.82 12.26
N PRO A 273 26.64 10.28 12.92
CA PRO A 273 25.78 9.42 13.72
C PRO A 273 24.75 8.67 12.85
N VAL A 274 25.24 7.97 11.82
CA VAL A 274 24.46 7.10 10.94
C VAL A 274 25.08 5.70 11.00
N ASP A 275 24.32 4.74 11.49
CA ASP A 275 24.77 3.39 11.73
C ASP A 275 24.06 2.40 10.79
N MET A 276 24.77 1.34 10.36
CA MET A 276 24.17 0.22 9.68
C MET A 276 23.54 -0.73 10.72
N GLY A 277 22.27 -1.06 10.55
CA GLY A 277 21.58 -1.96 11.47
C GLY A 277 20.10 -2.09 11.18
N ASP A 278 19.52 -3.18 11.70
CA ASP A 278 18.07 -3.42 11.65
C ASP A 278 17.42 -2.82 12.91
N ALA A 279 16.64 -1.78 12.71
CA ALA A 279 15.92 -1.11 13.80
C ALA A 279 14.87 -1.99 14.51
N LEU A 280 14.49 -3.14 13.94
CA LEU A 280 13.66 -4.13 14.62
C LEU A 280 14.47 -5.03 15.58
N CYS A 281 15.81 -5.06 15.46
CA CYS A 281 16.71 -5.92 16.24
C CYS A 281 17.66 -5.14 17.14
N THR A 282 17.77 -3.81 16.96
CA THR A 282 18.75 -2.96 17.67
C THR A 282 18.44 -2.88 19.16
N GLU A 283 19.51 -2.73 19.96
CA GLU A 283 19.42 -2.51 21.40
C GLU A 283 18.80 -1.15 21.77
N ASP A 284 18.34 -1.02 23.01
CA ASP A 284 17.68 0.17 23.55
C ASP A 284 18.56 1.42 23.42
N ARG A 285 18.20 2.32 22.53
CA ARG A 285 18.74 3.68 22.42
C ARG A 285 17.59 4.66 22.58
N ARG A 286 17.73 5.68 23.42
CA ARG A 286 16.64 6.59 23.75
C ARG A 286 16.80 7.94 23.05
N PHE A 287 15.72 8.37 22.40
CA PHE A 287 15.58 9.63 21.68
C PHE A 287 14.32 10.35 22.14
N ASP A 288 14.29 11.65 21.94
CA ASP A 288 13.13 12.47 22.30
C ASP A 288 12.11 12.51 21.14
N LEU A 289 12.58 12.31 19.91
CA LEU A 289 11.74 12.32 18.69
C LEU A 289 12.23 11.27 17.69
N VAL A 290 11.31 10.52 17.09
CA VAL A 290 11.57 9.61 15.97
C VAL A 290 10.80 10.12 14.75
N VAL A 291 11.52 10.33 13.64
CA VAL A 291 10.95 10.76 12.35
C VAL A 291 11.32 9.78 11.26
N GLY A 292 10.59 9.72 10.16
CA GLY A 292 10.99 8.89 9.03
C GLY A 292 9.82 8.47 8.15
N ASN A 293 10.17 7.64 7.17
CA ASN A 293 9.24 6.96 6.28
C ASN A 293 9.57 5.46 6.28
N PRO A 294 9.05 4.68 7.25
CA PRO A 294 9.35 3.25 7.35
C PRO A 294 8.81 2.47 6.14
N PRO A 295 9.40 1.29 5.82
CA PRO A 295 9.01 0.51 4.63
C PRO A 295 7.51 0.14 4.61
N TRP A 296 6.88 0.25 3.42
CA TRP A 296 5.45 -0.02 3.22
C TRP A 296 5.22 -1.43 2.65
N LEU A 297 5.70 -2.43 3.35
CA LEU A 297 5.49 -3.84 3.03
C LEU A 297 4.56 -4.48 4.04
N THR A 298 3.84 -5.51 3.61
CA THR A 298 3.16 -6.43 4.53
C THR A 298 4.07 -7.62 4.84
N ILE A 299 3.81 -8.32 5.95
CA ILE A 299 4.54 -9.57 6.28
C ILE A 299 4.44 -10.61 5.14
N ALA A 300 3.34 -10.60 4.37
CA ALA A 300 3.16 -11.50 3.24
C ALA A 300 4.10 -11.20 2.07
N ASP A 301 4.51 -9.93 1.89
CA ASP A 301 5.37 -9.50 0.80
C ASP A 301 6.86 -9.82 1.06
N VAL A 302 7.24 -10.03 2.32
CA VAL A 302 8.61 -10.39 2.72
C VAL A 302 8.93 -11.80 2.23
N THR A 303 9.93 -11.94 1.37
CA THR A 303 10.29 -13.22 0.75
C THR A 303 11.15 -14.10 1.64
N ASP A 304 12.04 -13.50 2.46
CA ASP A 304 12.90 -14.24 3.37
C ASP A 304 12.11 -14.85 4.55
N PRO A 305 12.21 -16.18 4.79
CA PRO A 305 11.48 -16.83 5.85
C PRO A 305 11.91 -16.41 7.26
N GLY A 306 13.21 -16.16 7.47
CA GLY A 306 13.76 -15.77 8.78
C GLY A 306 13.28 -14.38 9.17
N GLN A 307 13.36 -13.42 8.25
CA GLN A 307 12.84 -12.07 8.47
C GLN A 307 11.32 -12.08 8.68
N ARG A 308 10.59 -12.88 7.90
CA ARG A 308 9.13 -13.01 8.10
C ARG A 308 8.78 -13.52 9.49
N GLU A 309 9.53 -14.47 10.02
CA GLU A 309 9.31 -15.00 11.37
C GLU A 309 9.70 -13.97 12.45
N LEU A 310 10.82 -13.26 12.28
CA LEU A 310 11.20 -12.14 13.14
C LEU A 310 10.09 -11.08 13.23
N MET A 311 9.54 -10.67 12.09
CA MET A 311 8.45 -9.68 12.03
C MET A 311 7.18 -10.20 12.74
N ARG A 312 6.85 -11.48 12.60
CA ARG A 312 5.73 -12.09 13.34
C ARG A 312 5.96 -12.09 14.85
N CYS A 313 7.17 -12.41 15.30
CA CYS A 313 7.53 -12.35 16.70
C CYS A 313 7.42 -10.93 17.24
N ARG A 314 7.98 -9.94 16.56
CA ARG A 314 7.90 -8.52 16.93
C ARG A 314 6.46 -8.00 16.94
N ALA A 315 5.63 -8.41 15.95
CA ALA A 315 4.22 -8.04 15.90
C ALA A 315 3.43 -8.60 17.09
N LYS A 316 3.75 -9.81 17.55
CA LYS A 316 3.18 -10.38 18.78
C LYS A 316 3.63 -9.61 20.03
N GLU A 317 4.93 -9.38 20.17
CA GLU A 317 5.53 -8.70 21.33
C GLU A 317 5.00 -7.27 21.51
N THR A 318 4.77 -6.56 20.42
CA THR A 318 4.26 -5.19 20.43
C THR A 318 2.73 -5.10 20.45
N GLY A 319 2.03 -6.24 20.34
CA GLY A 319 0.57 -6.26 20.25
C GLY A 319 -0.01 -5.71 18.93
N VAL A 320 0.82 -5.56 17.90
CA VAL A 320 0.39 -5.14 16.56
C VAL A 320 -0.29 -6.27 15.79
N ALA A 321 0.05 -7.52 16.11
CA ALA A 321 -0.50 -8.68 15.41
C ALA A 321 -2.03 -8.74 15.51
N PRO A 322 -2.77 -8.74 14.39
CA PRO A 322 -4.21 -8.95 14.41
C PRO A 322 -4.58 -10.31 14.98
N ARG A 323 -5.81 -10.43 15.50
CA ARG A 323 -6.29 -11.66 16.16
C ARG A 323 -6.51 -12.82 15.20
N THR A 324 -6.74 -12.57 13.93
CA THR A 324 -7.01 -13.59 12.92
C THR A 324 -5.80 -13.85 12.02
N ALA A 325 -5.53 -15.12 11.71
CA ALA A 325 -4.38 -15.52 10.87
C ALA A 325 -4.42 -14.86 9.47
N GLY A 326 -5.60 -14.68 8.87
CA GLY A 326 -5.76 -14.01 7.58
C GLY A 326 -5.37 -12.52 7.62
N GLU A 327 -5.65 -11.83 8.73
CA GLU A 327 -5.26 -10.43 8.90
C GLU A 327 -3.79 -10.27 9.27
N GLN A 328 -3.18 -11.27 9.92
CA GLN A 328 -1.75 -11.24 10.30
C GLN A 328 -0.84 -11.14 9.08
N ALA A 329 -1.20 -11.77 7.96
CA ALA A 329 -0.45 -11.67 6.71
C ALA A 329 -0.41 -10.24 6.15
N HIS A 330 -1.40 -9.41 6.49
CA HIS A 330 -1.53 -8.02 6.07
C HIS A 330 -0.97 -7.01 7.09
N THR A 331 -0.30 -7.47 8.16
CA THR A 331 0.40 -6.58 9.09
C THR A 331 1.48 -5.79 8.33
N GLU A 332 1.38 -4.48 8.36
CA GLU A 332 2.30 -3.57 7.66
C GLU A 332 3.54 -3.28 8.52
N LEU A 333 4.73 -3.30 7.89
CA LEU A 333 5.99 -3.00 8.55
C LEU A 333 6.00 -1.59 9.15
N ALA A 334 5.45 -0.61 8.44
CA ALA A 334 5.37 0.77 8.94
C ALA A 334 4.71 0.86 10.32
N THR A 335 3.68 0.04 10.58
CA THR A 335 3.01 -0.03 11.88
C THR A 335 3.85 -0.76 12.92
N LEU A 336 4.62 -1.76 12.49
CA LEU A 336 5.55 -2.46 13.37
C LEU A 336 6.69 -1.53 13.82
N PHE A 337 7.27 -0.75 12.90
CA PHE A 337 8.26 0.29 13.21
C PHE A 337 7.71 1.36 14.15
N LEU A 338 6.45 1.78 13.98
CA LEU A 338 5.79 2.70 14.90
C LEU A 338 5.74 2.12 16.32
N ALA A 339 5.28 0.89 16.48
CA ALA A 339 5.21 0.25 17.80
C ALA A 339 6.61 0.03 18.42
N GLN A 340 7.59 -0.35 17.58
CA GLN A 340 8.97 -0.52 17.99
C GLN A 340 9.61 0.79 18.47
N ALA A 341 9.29 1.92 17.80
CA ALA A 341 9.76 3.23 18.21
C ALA A 341 9.35 3.56 19.65
N PHE A 342 8.10 3.32 20.02
CA PHE A 342 7.63 3.54 21.39
C PHE A 342 8.21 2.54 22.40
N ARG A 343 8.54 1.34 21.99
CA ARG A 343 9.11 0.32 22.86
C ARG A 343 10.59 0.56 23.16
N GLN A 344 11.40 0.90 22.13
CA GLN A 344 12.86 0.90 22.22
C GLN A 344 13.52 2.27 22.06
N PHE A 345 12.93 3.17 21.27
CA PHE A 345 13.63 4.39 20.87
C PHE A 345 13.14 5.64 21.59
N LEU A 346 11.90 5.69 22.02
CA LEU A 346 11.38 6.90 22.65
C LEU A 346 11.58 6.91 24.16
N VAL A 347 11.95 8.08 24.66
CA VAL A 347 11.96 8.35 26.11
C VAL A 347 10.54 8.29 26.62
N THR A 348 10.29 7.42 27.61
CA THR A 348 8.98 7.31 28.29
C THR A 348 9.03 8.12 29.56
N GLY A 349 8.14 9.06 29.77
CA GLY A 349 8.06 9.76 31.06
C GLY A 349 7.50 11.17 31.06
N ASP A 350 7.65 11.93 29.99
CA ASP A 350 7.05 13.26 29.90
C ASP A 350 5.66 13.18 29.23
N ASP A 351 4.61 13.14 30.03
CA ASP A 351 3.20 13.05 29.59
C ASP A 351 2.68 14.46 29.17
N ASP A 352 3.54 15.27 28.54
CA ASP A 352 3.25 16.65 28.11
C ASP A 352 2.48 16.74 26.77
N GLY A 353 2.16 15.60 26.17
CA GLY A 353 1.38 15.49 24.94
C GLY A 353 2.10 15.93 23.67
N ARG A 354 3.41 16.24 23.75
CA ARG A 354 4.23 16.53 22.57
C ARG A 354 4.41 15.31 21.70
N PRO A 355 4.39 15.44 20.35
CA PRO A 355 4.72 14.33 19.47
C PRO A 355 6.15 13.84 19.73
N GLY A 356 6.29 12.56 20.09
CA GLY A 356 7.55 11.83 20.11
C GLY A 356 7.83 11.11 18.81
N LEU A 357 6.84 11.01 17.90
CA LEU A 357 6.97 10.33 16.63
C LEU A 357 6.24 11.09 15.52
N ALA A 358 6.87 11.13 14.33
CA ALA A 358 6.25 11.62 13.10
C ALA A 358 6.67 10.74 11.91
N PHE A 359 5.75 9.90 11.44
CA PHE A 359 5.99 8.98 10.33
C PHE A 359 5.11 9.26 9.12
N VAL A 360 5.72 9.20 7.93
CA VAL A 360 4.99 9.07 6.66
C VAL A 360 4.56 7.61 6.52
N MET A 361 3.27 7.36 6.33
CA MET A 361 2.71 6.02 6.36
C MET A 361 1.71 5.80 5.22
N PRO A 362 1.42 4.54 4.85
CA PRO A 362 0.28 4.25 3.98
C PRO A 362 -1.02 4.75 4.61
N ARG A 363 -1.90 5.31 3.78
CA ARG A 363 -3.23 5.77 4.23
C ARG A 363 -4.15 4.63 4.72
N SER A 364 -3.75 3.37 4.49
CA SER A 364 -4.41 2.17 5.05
C SER A 364 -4.64 2.29 6.57
N VAL A 365 -3.77 2.99 7.31
CA VAL A 365 -3.93 3.24 8.75
C VAL A 365 -5.26 3.93 9.10
N PHE A 366 -5.84 4.69 8.18
CA PHE A 366 -7.13 5.36 8.41
C PHE A 366 -8.33 4.42 8.39
N THR A 367 -8.29 3.35 7.59
CA THR A 367 -9.50 2.56 7.29
C THR A 367 -9.32 1.05 7.30
N ALA A 368 -8.11 0.52 7.11
CA ALA A 368 -7.90 -0.92 7.00
C ALA A 368 -8.15 -1.67 8.32
N THR A 369 -8.70 -2.89 8.24
CA THR A 369 -9.14 -3.65 9.40
C THR A 369 -7.99 -4.05 10.31
N HIS A 370 -6.83 -4.40 9.74
CA HIS A 370 -5.64 -4.78 10.49
C HIS A 370 -5.04 -3.62 11.33
N HIS A 371 -5.37 -2.36 11.01
CA HIS A 371 -5.00 -1.19 11.81
C HIS A 371 -6.04 -0.78 12.85
N ARG A 372 -7.06 -1.60 13.09
CA ARG A 372 -8.10 -1.28 14.06
C ARG A 372 -7.52 -1.05 15.46
N ALA A 373 -6.59 -1.89 15.91
CA ALA A 373 -5.96 -1.76 17.21
C ALA A 373 -5.22 -0.43 17.38
N LEU A 374 -4.57 0.08 16.33
CA LEU A 374 -3.94 1.40 16.32
C LEU A 374 -4.97 2.52 16.51
N ARG A 375 -6.07 2.47 15.75
CA ARG A 375 -7.10 3.51 15.85
C ARG A 375 -7.84 3.50 17.19
N GLU A 376 -8.02 2.33 17.77
CA GLU A 376 -8.73 2.14 19.04
C GLU A 376 -7.80 2.19 20.26
N GLY A 377 -6.48 2.42 20.07
CA GLY A 377 -5.53 2.53 21.16
C GLY A 377 -5.35 1.24 21.96
N THR A 378 -5.53 0.07 21.31
CA THR A 378 -5.48 -1.26 21.99
C THR A 378 -4.21 -2.04 21.67
N TYR A 379 -3.12 -1.37 21.24
CA TYR A 379 -1.80 -1.97 21.09
C TYR A 379 -1.17 -2.33 22.44
N GLY A 380 -0.19 -3.26 22.41
CA GLY A 380 0.60 -3.63 23.59
C GLY A 380 1.63 -2.56 24.02
N VAL A 381 1.73 -1.46 23.29
CA VAL A 381 2.60 -0.31 23.60
C VAL A 381 1.76 0.94 23.89
N ARG A 382 2.22 1.76 24.83
CA ARG A 382 1.49 2.95 25.30
C ARG A 382 1.83 4.16 24.44
N PHE A 383 0.89 4.62 23.62
CA PHE A 383 0.97 5.89 22.89
C PHE A 383 -0.43 6.36 22.49
N ASP A 384 -0.56 7.65 22.18
CA ASP A 384 -1.76 8.23 21.55
C ASP A 384 -1.41 8.91 20.24
N VAL A 385 -2.34 8.89 19.29
CA VAL A 385 -2.20 9.66 18.05
C VAL A 385 -2.39 11.13 18.36
N ALA A 386 -1.34 11.92 18.16
CA ALA A 386 -1.32 13.35 18.45
C ALA A 386 -1.79 14.23 17.27
N GLY A 387 -1.68 13.71 16.04
CA GLY A 387 -2.11 14.42 14.84
C GLY A 387 -2.07 13.56 13.58
N LEU A 388 -2.79 14.01 12.54
CA LEU A 388 -2.91 13.29 11.27
C LEU A 388 -2.88 14.26 10.08
N TRP A 389 -2.14 13.91 9.01
CA TRP A 389 -2.23 14.59 7.73
C TRP A 389 -2.70 13.60 6.65
N ASP A 390 -3.67 14.00 5.84
CA ASP A 390 -4.13 13.23 4.69
C ASP A 390 -3.53 13.79 3.40
N LEU A 391 -2.70 12.99 2.74
CA LEU A 391 -2.00 13.33 1.51
C LEU A 391 -2.61 12.67 0.26
N ALA A 392 -3.74 11.96 0.40
CA ALA A 392 -4.31 11.15 -0.68
C ALA A 392 -4.75 11.95 -1.92
N ALA A 393 -4.92 13.26 -1.80
CA ALA A 393 -5.31 14.15 -2.89
C ALA A 393 -4.14 14.98 -3.46
N VAL A 394 -2.89 14.59 -3.18
CA VAL A 394 -1.67 15.16 -3.80
C VAL A 394 -1.23 14.24 -4.94
N ASP A 395 -1.11 14.77 -6.16
CA ASP A 395 -0.72 14.03 -7.35
C ASP A 395 0.28 14.81 -8.22
N PRO A 396 1.40 14.22 -8.65
CA PRO A 396 1.94 12.94 -8.19
C PRO A 396 2.62 13.03 -6.81
N LEU A 397 2.56 11.97 -6.01
CA LEU A 397 3.32 11.86 -4.76
C LEU A 397 3.88 10.44 -4.61
N PHE A 398 3.13 9.53 -4.00
CA PHE A 398 3.46 8.11 -3.92
C PHE A 398 2.49 7.30 -4.79
N LYS A 399 2.89 6.11 -5.24
CA LYS A 399 1.99 5.20 -5.96
C LYS A 399 0.85 4.66 -5.10
N VAL A 400 1.02 4.70 -3.78
CA VAL A 400 0.01 4.31 -2.80
C VAL A 400 -0.43 5.57 -2.05
N PRO A 401 -1.72 5.77 -1.82
CA PRO A 401 -2.21 6.88 -1.01
C PRO A 401 -1.54 6.91 0.36
N SER A 402 -1.08 8.08 0.79
CA SER A 402 -0.25 8.26 1.98
C SER A 402 -0.86 9.24 2.99
N CYS A 403 -0.32 9.20 4.18
CA CYS A 403 -0.64 10.11 5.28
C CYS A 403 0.61 10.38 6.12
N VAL A 404 0.55 11.37 7.01
CA VAL A 404 1.52 11.52 8.10
C VAL A 404 0.79 11.29 9.42
N LEU A 405 1.41 10.51 10.29
CA LEU A 405 0.91 10.22 11.62
C LEU A 405 1.90 10.77 12.65
N PHE A 406 1.38 11.60 13.55
CA PHE A 406 2.07 12.09 14.74
C PHE A 406 1.56 11.34 15.95
N ALA A 407 2.46 10.89 16.84
CA ALA A 407 2.07 10.20 18.05
C ALA A 407 2.90 10.63 19.27
N ALA A 408 2.30 10.56 20.44
CA ALA A 408 2.90 10.93 21.72
C ALA A 408 2.94 9.74 22.69
N ALA A 409 3.95 9.69 23.57
CA ALA A 409 4.12 8.62 24.58
C ALA A 409 3.20 8.85 25.78
N CYS A 410 1.89 8.84 25.56
CA CYS A 410 0.88 9.04 26.61
C CYS A 410 -0.21 7.97 26.58
N ALA A 411 -1.18 8.04 27.47
CA ALA A 411 -2.31 7.12 27.47
C ALA A 411 -3.17 7.32 26.22
N PRO A 412 -3.59 6.24 25.51
CA PRO A 412 -4.40 6.35 24.31
C PRO A 412 -5.76 7.00 24.62
N ALA A 413 -6.15 7.95 23.78
CA ALA A 413 -7.43 8.65 23.84
C ALA A 413 -8.11 8.62 22.45
N PRO A 414 -8.58 7.44 21.99
CA PRO A 414 -9.08 7.27 20.63
C PRO A 414 -10.31 8.11 20.32
N GLU A 415 -11.14 8.43 21.31
CA GLU A 415 -12.35 9.25 21.12
C GLU A 415 -12.03 10.77 21.05
N ARG A 416 -10.83 11.18 21.44
CA ARG A 416 -10.43 12.60 21.31
C ARG A 416 -10.23 12.92 19.84
N PRO A 417 -10.85 13.98 19.32
CA PRO A 417 -10.58 14.48 17.98
C PRO A 417 -9.08 14.79 17.80
N LYS A 418 -8.51 14.38 16.66
CA LYS A 418 -7.07 14.56 16.36
C LYS A 418 -6.89 15.76 15.44
N PRO A 419 -6.05 16.74 15.82
CA PRO A 419 -5.74 17.86 14.93
C PRO A 419 -4.99 17.36 13.69
N GLY A 420 -5.12 18.07 12.58
CA GLY A 420 -4.40 17.67 11.38
C GLY A 420 -4.57 18.58 10.19
N ARG A 421 -4.18 18.06 9.02
CA ARG A 421 -4.26 18.78 7.74
C ARG A 421 -4.72 17.84 6.63
N VAL A 422 -5.41 18.39 5.65
CA VAL A 422 -5.71 17.74 4.37
C VAL A 422 -4.98 18.49 3.27
N TYR A 423 -4.17 17.77 2.52
CA TYR A 423 -3.41 18.32 1.40
C TYR A 423 -4.11 17.99 0.08
N ARG A 424 -4.20 18.99 -0.81
CA ARG A 424 -4.80 18.85 -2.14
C ARG A 424 -3.96 19.61 -3.16
N GLY A 425 -3.78 19.04 -4.33
CA GLY A 425 -3.13 19.73 -5.43
C GLY A 425 -2.39 18.85 -6.38
N ARG A 426 -1.91 19.46 -7.46
CA ARG A 426 -1.11 18.79 -8.48
C ARG A 426 0.27 19.40 -8.54
N LEU A 427 1.28 18.53 -8.36
CA LEU A 427 2.69 18.89 -8.46
C LEU A 427 3.24 18.59 -9.85
N PRO A 428 4.29 19.29 -10.31
CA PRO A 428 4.96 18.99 -11.59
C PRO A 428 5.74 17.67 -11.55
N SER A 429 6.23 17.30 -10.38
CA SER A 429 6.91 16.03 -10.07
C SER A 429 6.62 15.60 -8.63
N PRO A 430 6.91 14.36 -8.22
CA PRO A 430 6.76 13.95 -6.82
C PRO A 430 7.61 14.76 -5.85
N ASP A 431 8.79 15.21 -6.28
CA ASP A 431 9.76 15.98 -5.48
C ASP A 431 10.13 17.30 -6.20
N PRO A 432 9.24 18.29 -6.23
CA PRO A 432 9.56 19.62 -6.73
C PRO A 432 10.32 20.42 -5.66
N ASP A 433 10.84 21.58 -6.05
CA ASP A 433 11.36 22.57 -5.12
C ASP A 433 10.31 22.88 -4.03
N PRO A 434 10.71 23.03 -2.74
CA PRO A 434 9.77 23.32 -1.64
C PRO A 434 8.92 24.57 -1.86
N SER A 435 9.42 25.60 -2.56
CA SER A 435 8.66 26.80 -2.90
C SER A 435 7.52 26.48 -3.87
N VAL A 436 7.78 25.64 -4.88
CA VAL A 436 6.77 25.17 -5.85
C VAL A 436 5.71 24.30 -5.15
N ALA A 437 6.12 23.41 -4.24
CA ALA A 437 5.17 22.63 -3.45
C ALA A 437 4.30 23.55 -2.57
N THR A 438 4.89 24.60 -2.01
CA THR A 438 4.15 25.58 -1.20
C THR A 438 3.10 26.34 -2.01
N GLU A 439 3.42 26.73 -3.24
CA GLU A 439 2.52 27.43 -4.14
C GLU A 439 1.39 26.54 -4.69
N ARG A 440 1.71 25.27 -5.03
CA ARG A 440 0.79 24.37 -5.73
C ARG A 440 -0.14 23.57 -4.81
N LEU A 441 0.20 23.42 -3.54
CA LEU A 441 -0.57 22.62 -2.60
C LEU A 441 -1.45 23.49 -1.70
N GLN A 442 -2.72 23.16 -1.67
CA GLN A 442 -3.65 23.65 -0.68
C GLN A 442 -3.50 22.84 0.61
N ARG A 443 -3.34 23.53 1.74
CA ARG A 443 -3.18 22.97 3.08
C ARG A 443 -4.38 23.39 3.92
N GLU A 444 -5.33 22.50 4.06
CA GLU A 444 -6.56 22.73 4.80
C GLU A 444 -6.41 22.19 6.23
N THR A 445 -6.58 23.04 7.25
CA THR A 445 -6.64 22.58 8.64
C THR A 445 -7.89 21.73 8.83
N ALA A 446 -7.75 20.57 9.43
CA ALA A 446 -8.80 19.61 9.65
C ALA A 446 -8.75 19.05 11.08
N VAL A 447 -9.85 18.51 11.53
CA VAL A 447 -9.96 17.70 12.75
C VAL A 447 -10.39 16.31 12.34
N PHE A 448 -9.64 15.29 12.73
CA PHE A 448 -9.98 13.91 12.44
C PHE A 448 -10.71 13.29 13.62
N VAL A 449 -11.85 12.71 13.36
CA VAL A 449 -12.64 11.95 14.35
C VAL A 449 -12.62 10.46 14.05
N LEU A 450 -12.67 9.65 15.10
CA LEU A 450 -12.80 8.22 14.98
C LEU A 450 -14.26 7.86 14.78
N ASP A 451 -14.61 7.53 13.55
CA ASP A 451 -15.95 7.06 13.17
C ASP A 451 -16.04 5.54 13.26
N ARG A 452 -17.21 5.02 13.60
CA ARG A 452 -17.45 3.58 13.79
C ARG A 452 -18.62 3.10 12.94
N LEU A 453 -18.44 1.93 12.33
CA LEU A 453 -19.48 1.23 11.57
C LEU A 453 -19.43 -0.26 11.91
N GLY A 454 -20.35 -0.74 12.75
CA GLY A 454 -20.32 -2.08 13.29
C GLY A 454 -19.00 -2.38 14.00
N ARG A 455 -18.26 -3.37 13.50
CA ARG A 455 -16.92 -3.72 14.05
C ARG A 455 -15.77 -2.93 13.42
N ARG A 456 -16.04 -1.96 12.58
CA ARG A 456 -15.03 -1.17 11.87
C ARG A 456 -14.87 0.19 12.50
N SER A 457 -13.68 0.73 12.42
CA SER A 457 -13.38 2.10 12.77
C SER A 457 -12.59 2.76 11.63
N ALA A 458 -12.73 4.08 11.49
CA ALA A 458 -12.00 4.88 10.51
C ALA A 458 -11.77 6.29 11.03
N TRP A 459 -10.62 6.89 10.74
CA TRP A 459 -10.43 8.32 10.93
C TRP A 459 -10.97 9.09 9.72
N ARG A 460 -11.81 10.07 9.98
CA ARG A 460 -12.38 10.95 8.96
C ARG A 460 -12.11 12.42 9.29
N PRO A 461 -11.69 13.23 8.29
CA PRO A 461 -11.61 14.67 8.48
C PRO A 461 -13.01 15.27 8.57
N LEU A 462 -13.25 16.13 9.55
CA LEU A 462 -14.42 17.02 9.61
C LEU A 462 -14.12 18.28 8.82
N ALA A 463 -15.11 18.77 8.07
CA ALA A 463 -15.00 20.04 7.37
C ALA A 463 -14.89 21.20 8.37
N ARG A 464 -14.22 22.27 7.97
CA ARG A 464 -13.86 23.45 8.81
C ARG A 464 -15.05 24.24 9.39
N SER A 465 -16.30 23.97 8.98
CA SER A 465 -17.50 24.63 9.54
C SER A 465 -17.95 24.11 10.91
N ALA A 466 -17.40 22.94 11.33
CA ALA A 466 -17.65 22.41 12.67
C ALA A 466 -16.41 22.65 13.53
N THR A 467 -16.34 23.72 14.30
CA THR A 467 -15.34 23.88 15.35
C THR A 467 -15.53 22.78 16.41
N ALA A 468 -14.45 22.39 17.11
CA ALA A 468 -14.56 21.40 18.19
C ALA A 468 -15.60 21.79 19.27
N ALA A 469 -15.94 23.07 19.39
CA ALA A 469 -16.98 23.60 20.26
C ALA A 469 -18.39 23.38 19.68
N GLU A 470 -18.57 23.42 18.34
CA GLU A 470 -19.85 23.14 17.68
C GLU A 470 -20.17 21.63 17.68
N ALA A 471 -19.14 20.79 17.70
CA ALA A 471 -19.31 19.34 17.87
C ALA A 471 -19.77 18.95 19.28
N THR A 472 -19.72 19.87 20.25
CA THR A 472 -20.16 19.66 21.65
C THR A 472 -21.29 20.58 22.07
N GLY A 473 -21.84 21.43 21.17
CA GLY A 473 -22.95 22.31 21.45
C GLY A 473 -24.30 21.58 21.64
N PRO A 474 -25.17 22.01 22.59
CA PRO A 474 -26.40 21.30 22.91
C PRO A 474 -27.49 21.36 21.82
N ASP A 475 -27.33 22.19 20.77
CA ASP A 475 -28.36 22.43 19.73
C ASP A 475 -28.08 21.72 18.39
N HIS A 476 -26.91 21.10 18.21
CA HIS A 476 -26.70 20.07 17.21
C HIS A 476 -26.67 18.74 17.94
N PRO A 477 -27.75 17.91 17.83
CA PRO A 477 -27.59 16.55 18.25
C PRO A 477 -26.36 16.03 17.45
N PRO A 478 -25.29 15.55 18.13
CA PRO A 478 -24.24 14.87 17.42
C PRO A 478 -24.95 13.77 16.63
N ASP A 479 -24.73 13.74 15.32
CA ASP A 479 -25.22 12.66 14.47
C ASP A 479 -24.63 11.31 14.91
N HIS A 480 -24.25 11.24 16.18
CA HIS A 480 -23.59 10.15 16.89
C HIS A 480 -24.03 10.16 18.37
N GLY A 481 -25.05 9.39 18.65
CA GLY A 481 -25.36 8.99 20.02
C GLY A 481 -24.19 8.22 20.65
N ALA A 482 -23.21 8.94 21.22
CA ALA A 482 -22.18 8.39 22.07
C ALA A 482 -22.38 8.87 23.49
N THR A 483 -23.27 8.21 24.20
CA THR A 483 -23.25 8.22 25.66
C THR A 483 -22.05 7.38 26.11
N ALA A 484 -21.22 7.96 26.99
CA ALA A 484 -20.20 7.28 27.76
C ALA A 484 -20.86 6.25 28.70
N GLY A 485 -21.09 5.07 28.19
CA GLY A 485 -21.55 3.90 28.92
C GLY A 485 -21.15 2.71 28.05
N GLY A 486 -20.46 1.72 28.65
CA GLY A 486 -19.93 0.54 27.98
C GLY A 486 -20.94 -0.12 27.07
N VAL A 487 -20.79 0.10 25.76
CA VAL A 487 -21.74 -0.39 24.76
C VAL A 487 -21.25 -1.76 24.29
N ALA A 488 -21.97 -2.78 24.68
CA ALA A 488 -22.06 -4.04 23.95
C ALA A 488 -22.20 -3.73 22.46
N GLY A 489 -21.32 -4.31 21.61
CA GLY A 489 -21.23 -3.99 20.20
C GLY A 489 -22.58 -3.94 19.50
N ARG A 490 -22.95 -2.80 18.90
CA ARG A 490 -24.16 -2.66 18.09
C ARG A 490 -24.14 -3.70 16.99
N ALA A 491 -25.15 -4.58 17.00
CA ALA A 491 -25.30 -5.63 16.03
C ALA A 491 -25.46 -4.98 14.64
N GLY A 492 -24.60 -5.34 13.68
CA GLY A 492 -24.80 -5.00 12.27
C GLY A 492 -26.10 -5.61 11.74
N SER A 493 -26.46 -5.33 10.49
CA SER A 493 -27.65 -5.87 9.85
C SER A 493 -27.78 -7.39 10.02
N PRO A 494 -28.99 -7.91 10.33
CA PRO A 494 -29.26 -9.35 10.41
C PRO A 494 -28.94 -10.07 9.08
N TYR A 495 -28.95 -9.34 7.96
CA TYR A 495 -28.57 -9.86 6.65
C TYR A 495 -27.09 -10.24 6.55
N ARG A 496 -26.21 -9.70 7.39
CA ARG A 496 -24.76 -9.95 7.34
C ARG A 496 -24.41 -11.44 7.41
N ALA A 497 -25.10 -12.20 8.21
CA ALA A 497 -24.89 -13.65 8.38
C ALA A 497 -25.40 -14.45 7.16
N ARG A 498 -26.45 -13.95 6.48
CA ARG A 498 -27.06 -14.61 5.31
C ARG A 498 -26.21 -14.52 4.06
N PHE A 499 -25.46 -13.41 3.86
CA PHE A 499 -24.65 -13.23 2.67
C PHE A 499 -23.37 -14.06 2.70
N ARG A 500 -23.11 -14.75 1.61
CA ARG A 500 -21.91 -15.56 1.36
C ARG A 500 -21.16 -15.01 0.14
N GLN A 501 -19.87 -15.25 0.07
CA GLN A 501 -19.09 -14.99 -1.14
C GLN A 501 -19.33 -16.08 -2.16
N GLY A 502 -19.34 -15.74 -3.45
CA GLY A 502 -19.44 -16.70 -4.52
C GLY A 502 -18.20 -17.59 -4.67
N ALA A 503 -18.29 -18.61 -5.51
CA ALA A 503 -17.23 -19.59 -5.75
C ALA A 503 -16.04 -19.03 -6.53
N VAL A 504 -14.83 -19.52 -6.24
CA VAL A 504 -13.61 -19.12 -6.96
C VAL A 504 -13.51 -19.87 -8.29
N LEU A 505 -14.10 -19.30 -9.35
CA LEU A 505 -14.09 -19.86 -10.70
C LEU A 505 -12.84 -19.39 -11.48
N TYR A 506 -11.67 -19.95 -11.10
CA TYR A 506 -10.38 -19.61 -11.69
C TYR A 506 -9.52 -20.87 -11.97
N PRO A 507 -8.80 -20.96 -13.12
CA PRO A 507 -8.68 -19.93 -14.16
C PRO A 507 -9.89 -19.94 -15.12
N GLN A 508 -10.36 -18.73 -15.43
CA GLN A 508 -11.56 -18.56 -16.26
C GLN A 508 -11.41 -19.17 -17.65
N THR A 509 -10.21 -19.14 -18.23
CA THR A 509 -9.89 -19.72 -19.54
C THR A 509 -10.20 -21.22 -19.63
N LEU A 510 -10.13 -21.96 -18.51
CA LEU A 510 -10.38 -23.40 -18.49
C LEU A 510 -11.83 -23.76 -18.14
N LEU A 511 -12.61 -22.81 -17.68
CA LEU A 511 -13.99 -23.01 -17.23
C LEU A 511 -15.00 -22.35 -18.16
N GLY A 512 -14.64 -21.16 -18.70
CA GLY A 512 -15.49 -20.42 -19.64
C GLY A 512 -15.71 -21.21 -20.94
N ALA A 513 -16.96 -21.39 -21.33
CA ALA A 513 -17.37 -22.17 -22.48
C ALA A 513 -18.34 -21.39 -23.37
N LEU A 514 -18.06 -21.39 -24.66
CA LEU A 514 -18.97 -20.89 -25.69
C LEU A 514 -19.71 -22.08 -26.32
N PRO A 515 -21.02 -22.21 -26.18
CA PRO A 515 -21.81 -23.19 -26.93
C PRO A 515 -21.76 -22.89 -28.43
N VAL A 516 -21.32 -23.88 -29.25
CA VAL A 516 -21.15 -23.72 -30.70
C VAL A 516 -22.03 -24.65 -31.53
N GLY A 517 -22.82 -25.51 -30.86
CA GLY A 517 -23.77 -26.41 -31.50
C GLY A 517 -24.37 -27.43 -30.55
N GLY A 518 -25.42 -28.12 -30.98
CA GLY A 518 -26.08 -29.23 -30.23
C GLY A 518 -25.92 -30.55 -30.98
N ARG A 519 -25.78 -31.67 -30.24
CA ARG A 519 -25.83 -33.03 -30.79
C ARG A 519 -27.06 -33.80 -30.37
N GLY A 520 -28.06 -33.13 -29.75
CA GLY A 520 -29.28 -33.71 -29.24
C GLY A 520 -29.79 -32.97 -28.02
N PRO A 521 -30.94 -33.38 -27.43
CA PRO A 521 -31.56 -32.61 -26.34
C PRO A 521 -30.76 -32.56 -25.03
N GLY A 522 -29.77 -33.43 -24.86
CA GLY A 522 -28.95 -33.52 -23.61
C GLY A 522 -27.50 -33.14 -23.75
N GLU A 523 -26.98 -32.88 -24.96
CA GLU A 523 -25.56 -32.65 -25.22
C GLU A 523 -25.31 -31.36 -26.00
N VAL A 524 -24.23 -30.65 -25.69
CA VAL A 524 -23.83 -29.38 -26.29
C VAL A 524 -22.38 -29.45 -26.68
N VAL A 525 -22.05 -29.03 -27.90
CA VAL A 525 -20.66 -28.80 -28.31
C VAL A 525 -20.22 -27.45 -27.76
N VAL A 526 -19.16 -27.47 -26.96
CA VAL A 526 -18.62 -26.26 -26.36
C VAL A 526 -17.15 -26.09 -26.72
N GLU A 527 -16.71 -24.85 -26.78
CA GLU A 527 -15.28 -24.53 -26.89
C GLU A 527 -14.93 -23.42 -25.92
N THR A 528 -13.62 -23.29 -25.58
CA THR A 528 -13.13 -22.27 -24.67
C THR A 528 -13.55 -20.89 -25.13
N ASP A 529 -14.18 -20.11 -24.26
CA ASP A 529 -14.64 -18.75 -24.53
C ASP A 529 -13.49 -17.86 -25.02
N PRO A 530 -13.57 -17.30 -26.25
CA PRO A 530 -12.57 -16.39 -26.79
C PRO A 530 -12.33 -15.15 -25.89
N ALA A 531 -13.37 -14.62 -25.25
CA ALA A 531 -13.26 -13.46 -24.37
C ALA A 531 -12.44 -13.78 -23.10
N ALA A 532 -12.65 -14.97 -22.52
CA ALA A 532 -11.85 -15.45 -21.39
C ALA A 532 -10.36 -15.64 -21.77
N ARG A 533 -10.09 -16.06 -23.01
CA ARG A 533 -8.72 -16.20 -23.55
C ARG A 533 -8.04 -14.84 -23.76
N ALA A 534 -8.77 -13.89 -24.34
CA ALA A 534 -8.23 -12.57 -24.67
C ALA A 534 -7.69 -11.82 -23.43
N THR A 535 -8.34 -12.00 -22.28
CA THR A 535 -7.98 -11.35 -21.00
C THR A 535 -6.99 -12.15 -20.15
N ALA A 536 -6.65 -13.39 -20.55
CA ALA A 536 -5.79 -14.28 -19.77
C ALA A 536 -4.33 -13.83 -19.79
N LYS A 537 -3.70 -13.78 -18.61
CA LYS A 537 -2.24 -13.58 -18.47
C LYS A 537 -1.45 -14.86 -18.77
N VAL A 538 -2.01 -15.99 -18.41
CA VAL A 538 -1.49 -17.35 -18.68
C VAL A 538 -2.61 -18.17 -19.34
N LEU A 539 -2.27 -19.24 -20.05
CA LEU A 539 -3.26 -20.09 -20.77
C LEU A 539 -3.95 -19.38 -21.96
N ARG A 540 -3.43 -18.27 -22.46
CA ARG A 540 -4.00 -17.54 -23.60
C ARG A 540 -4.15 -18.43 -24.86
N ASP A 541 -3.18 -19.31 -25.07
CA ASP A 541 -3.13 -20.22 -26.24
C ASP A 541 -3.86 -21.55 -25.99
N THR A 542 -4.48 -21.73 -24.81
CA THR A 542 -5.22 -22.94 -24.50
C THR A 542 -6.61 -22.89 -25.16
N HIS A 543 -6.88 -23.87 -25.98
CA HIS A 543 -8.18 -24.06 -26.63
C HIS A 543 -8.69 -25.46 -26.34
N LEU A 544 -9.80 -25.55 -25.63
CA LEU A 544 -10.51 -26.80 -25.35
C LEU A 544 -11.77 -26.82 -26.21
N ARG A 545 -12.10 -27.99 -26.76
CA ARG A 545 -13.36 -28.25 -27.46
C ARG A 545 -13.84 -29.65 -27.10
N ALA A 546 -15.09 -29.77 -26.72
CA ALA A 546 -15.68 -31.06 -26.35
C ALA A 546 -17.20 -31.04 -26.53
N VAL A 547 -17.80 -32.22 -26.61
CA VAL A 547 -19.20 -32.41 -26.37
C VAL A 547 -19.39 -32.61 -24.88
N VAL A 548 -20.19 -31.78 -24.23
CA VAL A 548 -20.49 -31.89 -22.80
C VAL A 548 -21.99 -32.05 -22.59
N GLU A 549 -22.37 -32.67 -21.50
CA GLU A 549 -23.74 -32.79 -21.08
C GLU A 549 -24.28 -31.39 -20.67
N ARG A 550 -25.46 -31.02 -21.17
CA ARG A 550 -26.10 -29.73 -20.85
C ARG A 550 -26.16 -29.43 -19.34
N ALA A 551 -26.35 -30.49 -18.54
CA ALA A 551 -26.40 -30.37 -17.08
C ALA A 551 -25.03 -30.11 -16.39
N ALA A 552 -23.91 -30.09 -17.15
CA ALA A 552 -22.60 -29.59 -16.68
C ALA A 552 -22.39 -28.10 -16.96
N LEU A 553 -23.32 -27.47 -17.73
CA LEU A 553 -23.26 -26.04 -18.03
C LEU A 553 -23.97 -25.24 -16.95
N CYS A 554 -23.37 -24.12 -16.57
CA CYS A 554 -23.92 -23.15 -15.64
C CYS A 554 -23.77 -21.73 -16.20
N SER A 555 -24.76 -20.89 -15.92
CA SER A 555 -24.68 -19.45 -16.16
C SER A 555 -24.01 -18.77 -14.97
N THR A 556 -23.05 -17.88 -15.21
CA THR A 556 -22.37 -17.13 -14.13
C THR A 556 -22.31 -15.64 -14.42
N PRO A 557 -22.81 -14.79 -13.49
CA PRO A 557 -22.61 -13.36 -13.58
C PRO A 557 -21.18 -12.99 -13.13
N ALA A 558 -20.43 -12.30 -13.98
CA ALA A 558 -19.25 -11.56 -13.56
C ALA A 558 -19.66 -10.23 -12.92
N ALA A 559 -18.70 -9.54 -12.27
CA ALA A 559 -19.01 -8.26 -11.63
C ALA A 559 -19.57 -7.22 -12.61
N GLU A 560 -19.12 -7.21 -13.86
CA GLU A 560 -19.63 -6.33 -14.92
C GLU A 560 -21.09 -6.60 -15.32
N HIS A 561 -21.57 -7.84 -15.16
CA HIS A 561 -22.96 -8.20 -15.44
C HIS A 561 -23.95 -7.72 -14.36
N LEU A 562 -23.47 -7.33 -13.17
CA LEU A 562 -24.33 -6.70 -12.17
C LEU A 562 -24.58 -5.24 -12.55
N LEU A 563 -25.80 -4.92 -12.85
CA LEU A 563 -26.32 -3.58 -13.12
C LEU A 563 -27.20 -3.14 -11.95
N PRO A 564 -27.43 -1.83 -11.74
CA PRO A 564 -28.33 -1.38 -10.68
C PRO A 564 -29.68 -2.05 -10.80
N HIS A 565 -30.09 -2.76 -9.77
CA HIS A 565 -31.35 -3.52 -9.62
C HIS A 565 -31.55 -4.75 -10.53
N THR A 566 -30.66 -5.03 -11.50
CA THR A 566 -30.83 -6.14 -12.48
C THR A 566 -29.49 -6.77 -12.87
N LEU A 567 -29.56 -7.88 -13.63
CA LEU A 567 -28.41 -8.44 -14.34
C LEU A 567 -28.42 -8.03 -15.82
N ALA A 568 -27.24 -8.04 -16.43
CA ALA A 568 -27.13 -8.02 -17.89
C ALA A 568 -27.85 -9.24 -18.51
N PRO A 569 -28.47 -9.09 -19.68
CA PRO A 569 -29.28 -10.15 -20.29
C PRO A 569 -28.44 -11.37 -20.72
N VAL A 570 -27.15 -11.16 -21.03
CA VAL A 570 -26.23 -12.23 -21.42
C VAL A 570 -25.20 -12.45 -20.31
N LEU A 571 -25.14 -13.65 -19.79
CA LEU A 571 -24.19 -14.08 -18.76
C LEU A 571 -23.13 -15.01 -19.37
N TRP A 572 -22.03 -15.16 -18.70
CA TRP A 572 -21.04 -16.16 -19.11
C TRP A 572 -21.56 -17.57 -18.86
N THR A 573 -21.27 -18.47 -19.81
CA THR A 573 -21.46 -19.91 -19.63
C THR A 573 -20.15 -20.54 -19.17
N VAL A 574 -20.22 -21.45 -18.19
CA VAL A 574 -19.07 -22.20 -17.67
C VAL A 574 -19.41 -23.69 -17.63
N VAL A 575 -18.39 -24.54 -17.81
CA VAL A 575 -18.45 -25.96 -17.52
C VAL A 575 -18.04 -26.16 -16.07
N LEU A 576 -18.89 -26.82 -15.26
CA LEU A 576 -18.61 -27.13 -13.87
C LEU A 576 -18.71 -28.63 -13.58
N PRO A 577 -17.85 -29.15 -12.68
CA PRO A 577 -17.79 -30.58 -12.34
C PRO A 577 -18.80 -30.89 -11.22
N VAL A 578 -20.09 -30.64 -11.50
CA VAL A 578 -21.15 -30.77 -10.50
C VAL A 578 -22.12 -31.91 -10.83
N LEU A 579 -22.50 -32.62 -9.79
CA LEU A 579 -23.51 -33.67 -9.86
C LEU A 579 -24.72 -33.28 -8.97
N ALA A 580 -25.92 -33.36 -9.50
CA ALA A 580 -27.12 -33.22 -8.69
C ALA A 580 -27.27 -34.43 -7.77
N CYS A 581 -27.60 -34.22 -6.50
CA CYS A 581 -27.88 -35.28 -5.54
C CYS A 581 -29.34 -35.66 -5.66
N PRO A 582 -29.70 -36.97 -5.93
CA PRO A 582 -31.09 -37.37 -6.02
C PRO A 582 -31.81 -37.09 -4.70
N GLY A 583 -32.90 -36.33 -4.76
CA GLY A 583 -33.75 -36.01 -3.60
C GLY A 583 -33.18 -34.91 -2.68
N ASP A 584 -32.02 -34.36 -2.95
CA ASP A 584 -31.41 -33.24 -2.24
C ASP A 584 -31.14 -32.10 -3.26
N PRO A 585 -31.53 -30.85 -3.02
CA PRO A 585 -31.16 -29.71 -3.84
C PRO A 585 -29.63 -29.43 -3.84
N ALA A 586 -28.85 -30.16 -3.03
CA ALA A 586 -27.41 -30.07 -3.04
C ALA A 586 -26.82 -30.62 -4.33
N PHE A 587 -25.82 -29.95 -4.88
CA PHE A 587 -24.93 -30.56 -5.84
C PHE A 587 -23.55 -30.82 -5.19
N GLN A 588 -22.93 -31.91 -5.65
CA GLN A 588 -21.60 -32.31 -5.20
C GLN A 588 -20.60 -31.97 -6.30
N VAL A 589 -19.43 -31.49 -5.91
CA VAL A 589 -18.30 -31.34 -6.82
C VAL A 589 -17.62 -32.68 -6.98
N ALA A 590 -17.49 -33.15 -8.22
CA ALA A 590 -17.02 -34.50 -8.53
C ALA A 590 -15.76 -34.50 -9.40
N GLY A 591 -14.86 -35.44 -9.16
CA GLY A 591 -13.73 -35.69 -10.05
C GLY A 591 -14.13 -36.39 -11.36
N PRO A 592 -13.21 -36.44 -12.37
CA PRO A 592 -13.52 -37.03 -13.68
C PRO A 592 -14.07 -38.47 -13.63
N ASP A 593 -13.52 -39.31 -12.76
CA ASP A 593 -13.97 -40.72 -12.63
C ASP A 593 -15.38 -40.82 -12.07
N GLU A 594 -15.73 -39.93 -11.13
CA GLU A 594 -17.08 -39.88 -10.56
C GLU A 594 -18.07 -39.31 -11.57
N LEU A 595 -17.72 -38.28 -12.33
CA LEU A 595 -18.51 -37.73 -13.40
C LEU A 595 -18.85 -38.81 -14.43
N ARG A 596 -17.87 -39.67 -14.84
CA ARG A 596 -18.12 -40.78 -15.77
C ARG A 596 -19.14 -41.80 -15.21
N ARG A 597 -18.97 -42.17 -13.94
CA ARG A 597 -19.90 -43.12 -13.28
C ARG A 597 -21.36 -42.61 -13.26
N HIS A 598 -21.53 -41.31 -13.29
CA HIS A 598 -22.84 -40.65 -13.34
C HIS A 598 -23.26 -40.19 -14.75
N GLY A 599 -22.67 -40.76 -15.81
CA GLY A 599 -23.03 -40.45 -17.18
C GLY A 599 -22.61 -39.07 -17.71
N ARG A 600 -21.59 -38.46 -17.07
CA ARG A 600 -21.04 -37.16 -17.45
C ARG A 600 -19.65 -37.30 -18.09
N ALA A 601 -19.55 -38.13 -19.12
CA ALA A 601 -18.29 -38.46 -19.79
C ALA A 601 -17.69 -37.26 -20.52
N GLY A 602 -18.51 -36.38 -21.10
CA GLY A 602 -18.07 -35.14 -21.76
C GLY A 602 -17.47 -34.13 -20.79
N ALA A 603 -18.14 -33.87 -19.67
CA ALA A 603 -17.61 -33.02 -18.61
C ALA A 603 -16.32 -33.61 -18.00
N ALA A 604 -16.26 -34.93 -17.78
CA ALA A 604 -15.04 -35.60 -17.32
C ALA A 604 -13.86 -35.35 -18.24
N GLY A 605 -14.05 -35.54 -19.56
CA GLY A 605 -13.02 -35.28 -20.57
C GLY A 605 -12.57 -33.84 -20.63
N TRP A 606 -13.50 -32.87 -20.46
CA TRP A 606 -13.20 -31.46 -20.35
C TRP A 606 -12.28 -31.17 -19.15
N PHE A 607 -12.62 -31.69 -17.94
CA PHE A 607 -11.84 -31.45 -16.74
C PHE A 607 -10.47 -32.13 -16.74
N GLU A 608 -10.33 -33.26 -17.39
CA GLU A 608 -9.00 -33.88 -17.59
C GLU A 608 -8.11 -33.02 -18.50
N ALA A 609 -8.65 -32.49 -19.59
CA ALA A 609 -7.92 -31.60 -20.47
C ALA A 609 -7.56 -30.28 -19.77
N ALA A 610 -8.50 -29.72 -19.01
CA ALA A 610 -8.30 -28.51 -18.20
C ALA A 610 -7.22 -28.72 -17.12
N GLU A 611 -7.25 -29.83 -16.40
CA GLU A 611 -6.24 -30.15 -15.39
C GLU A 611 -4.83 -30.33 -16.00
N ARG A 612 -4.71 -31.00 -17.17
CA ARG A 612 -3.43 -31.10 -17.88
C ARG A 612 -2.89 -29.71 -18.24
N ALA A 613 -3.73 -28.82 -18.73
CA ALA A 613 -3.35 -27.44 -19.05
C ALA A 613 -2.93 -26.66 -17.79
N TRP A 614 -3.70 -26.79 -16.71
CA TRP A 614 -3.44 -26.15 -15.43
C TRP A 614 -2.12 -26.57 -14.82
N ARG A 615 -1.80 -27.87 -14.81
CA ARG A 615 -0.52 -28.40 -14.27
C ARG A 615 0.71 -27.84 -14.95
N ARG A 616 0.63 -27.44 -16.22
CA ARG A 616 1.77 -26.86 -16.98
C ARG A 616 2.12 -25.44 -16.53
N VAL A 617 1.17 -24.70 -15.97
CA VAL A 617 1.34 -23.27 -15.66
C VAL A 617 1.30 -22.94 -14.17
N ARG A 618 0.83 -23.86 -13.32
CA ARG A 618 0.81 -23.64 -11.87
C ARG A 618 2.22 -23.63 -11.30
N THR A 619 2.53 -22.65 -10.46
CA THR A 619 3.86 -22.46 -9.86
C THR A 619 4.06 -23.23 -8.56
N ARG A 620 2.99 -23.74 -7.95
CA ARG A 620 3.03 -24.48 -6.68
C ARG A 620 2.20 -25.76 -6.78
N PRO A 621 2.65 -26.86 -6.14
CA PRO A 621 1.82 -28.05 -5.95
C PRO A 621 0.51 -27.68 -5.21
N GLY A 622 -0.55 -28.39 -5.51
CA GLY A 622 -1.85 -28.16 -4.87
C GLY A 622 -2.88 -29.17 -5.34
N PRO A 623 -4.11 -29.12 -4.80
CA PRO A 623 -5.20 -30.03 -5.18
C PRO A 623 -5.52 -29.89 -6.67
N PRO A 624 -6.19 -30.89 -7.25
CA PRO A 624 -6.67 -30.84 -8.62
C PRO A 624 -7.63 -29.66 -8.83
N LEU A 625 -7.81 -29.25 -10.12
CA LEU A 625 -8.61 -28.09 -10.47
C LEU A 625 -10.05 -28.17 -9.92
N TRP A 626 -10.71 -29.31 -10.03
CA TRP A 626 -12.10 -29.50 -9.57
C TRP A 626 -12.26 -29.34 -8.06
N GLU A 627 -11.31 -29.79 -7.22
CA GLU A 627 -11.36 -29.58 -5.77
C GLU A 627 -11.16 -28.09 -5.40
N ARG A 628 -10.32 -27.37 -6.14
CA ARG A 628 -10.13 -25.93 -5.94
C ARG A 628 -11.37 -25.11 -6.16
N LEU A 629 -12.26 -25.52 -7.05
CA LEU A 629 -13.50 -24.78 -7.38
C LEU A 629 -14.44 -24.73 -6.17
N ASP A 630 -14.37 -25.72 -5.28
CA ASP A 630 -15.16 -25.72 -4.05
C ASP A 630 -14.37 -25.26 -2.79
N HIS A 631 -13.39 -24.41 -2.98
CA HIS A 631 -12.62 -23.85 -1.86
C HIS A 631 -13.55 -23.28 -0.78
N LEU A 632 -13.40 -23.74 0.46
CA LEU A 632 -14.26 -23.41 1.61
C LEU A 632 -15.76 -23.76 1.42
N GLY A 633 -16.08 -24.64 0.52
CA GLY A 633 -17.47 -25.03 0.24
C GLY A 633 -18.28 -23.93 -0.46
N HIS A 634 -17.64 -22.94 -1.09
CA HIS A 634 -18.34 -21.80 -1.71
C HIS A 634 -19.14 -22.18 -2.96
N LEU A 635 -18.80 -23.27 -3.63
CA LEU A 635 -19.55 -23.77 -4.79
C LEU A 635 -20.72 -24.66 -4.32
N SER A 636 -20.42 -25.67 -3.53
CA SER A 636 -21.43 -26.61 -3.02
C SER A 636 -22.50 -25.94 -2.15
N ALA A 637 -22.14 -24.89 -1.40
CA ALA A 637 -23.11 -24.11 -0.61
C ALA A 637 -24.20 -23.43 -1.44
N GLN A 638 -24.01 -23.27 -2.75
CA GLN A 638 -24.97 -22.61 -3.63
C GLN A 638 -26.13 -23.55 -4.10
N ALA A 639 -25.98 -24.82 -3.86
CA ALA A 639 -27.01 -25.80 -4.24
C ALA A 639 -28.26 -25.66 -3.36
N ARG A 640 -28.13 -25.35 -2.08
CA ARG A 640 -29.21 -25.18 -1.11
C ARG A 640 -29.61 -23.72 -1.01
N ARG A 641 -30.47 -23.24 -1.86
CA ARG A 641 -30.91 -21.85 -1.91
C ARG A 641 -32.39 -21.72 -2.35
N ASP A 642 -32.98 -20.62 -1.88
CA ASP A 642 -34.32 -20.22 -2.33
C ASP A 642 -34.27 -19.68 -3.77
N ARG A 643 -35.45 -19.53 -4.38
CA ARG A 643 -35.62 -19.07 -5.75
C ARG A 643 -35.04 -17.67 -5.98
N TRP A 644 -35.32 -16.75 -5.08
CA TRP A 644 -34.89 -15.34 -5.21
C TRP A 644 -33.52 -15.08 -4.60
N LEU A 645 -32.63 -14.46 -5.36
CA LEU A 645 -31.31 -14.12 -4.90
C LEU A 645 -31.12 -12.60 -4.91
N VAL A 646 -30.48 -12.09 -3.88
CA VAL A 646 -29.87 -10.74 -3.91
C VAL A 646 -28.38 -10.93 -4.10
N LEU A 647 -27.85 -10.35 -5.19
CA LEU A 647 -26.43 -10.31 -5.50
C LEU A 647 -25.93 -8.89 -5.33
N TYR A 648 -24.69 -8.70 -4.84
CA TYR A 648 -24.03 -7.40 -4.91
C TYR A 648 -22.53 -7.52 -5.13
N THR A 649 -21.92 -6.46 -5.71
CA THR A 649 -20.50 -6.42 -6.06
C THR A 649 -19.61 -6.34 -4.81
N SER A 650 -18.51 -7.13 -4.76
CA SER A 650 -17.53 -7.09 -3.66
C SER A 650 -16.58 -5.89 -3.74
N ALA A 651 -16.47 -5.27 -4.91
CA ALA A 651 -15.58 -4.15 -5.17
C ALA A 651 -16.23 -3.11 -6.08
N GLY A 652 -15.73 -1.88 -6.03
CA GLY A 652 -16.23 -0.73 -6.78
C GLY A 652 -16.30 0.51 -5.91
N SER A 653 -16.60 1.68 -6.50
CA SER A 653 -16.76 2.94 -5.77
C SER A 653 -18.08 3.02 -4.98
N ARG A 654 -19.04 2.16 -5.32
CA ARG A 654 -20.35 2.00 -4.68
C ARG A 654 -20.88 0.58 -4.84
N PRO A 655 -21.75 0.09 -3.96
CA PRO A 655 -22.44 -1.17 -4.13
C PRO A 655 -23.33 -1.12 -5.39
N VAL A 656 -23.41 -2.23 -6.07
CA VAL A 656 -24.39 -2.48 -7.14
C VAL A 656 -25.06 -3.80 -6.82
N ALA A 657 -26.34 -3.79 -6.60
CA ALA A 657 -27.15 -4.94 -6.20
C ALA A 657 -28.23 -5.26 -7.22
N ALA A 658 -28.50 -6.55 -7.40
CA ALA A 658 -29.55 -7.07 -8.29
C ALA A 658 -30.38 -8.11 -7.56
N VAL A 659 -31.70 -8.12 -7.82
CA VAL A 659 -32.59 -9.23 -7.47
C VAL A 659 -32.68 -10.15 -8.68
N VAL A 660 -32.48 -11.44 -8.46
CA VAL A 660 -32.38 -12.44 -9.52
C VAL A 660 -33.31 -13.62 -9.21
N ASP A 661 -34.18 -13.96 -10.19
CA ASP A 661 -34.86 -15.25 -10.19
C ASP A 661 -33.88 -16.34 -10.67
N SER A 662 -33.49 -17.23 -9.80
CA SER A 662 -32.50 -18.27 -10.10
C SER A 662 -32.99 -19.29 -11.14
N THR A 663 -34.29 -19.29 -11.45
CA THR A 663 -34.93 -20.18 -12.46
C THR A 663 -35.01 -19.52 -13.83
N GLY A 664 -34.74 -18.22 -13.94
CA GLY A 664 -34.88 -17.43 -15.17
C GLY A 664 -33.65 -17.41 -16.08
N THR A 665 -32.62 -18.23 -15.79
CA THR A 665 -31.38 -18.28 -16.58
C THR A 665 -31.38 -19.51 -17.51
N GLU A 666 -30.63 -19.43 -18.62
CA GLU A 666 -30.55 -20.52 -19.63
C GLU A 666 -29.98 -21.82 -19.02
N TYR A 667 -28.95 -21.68 -18.16
CA TYR A 667 -28.38 -22.78 -17.38
C TYR A 667 -28.47 -22.44 -15.89
N PRO A 668 -28.36 -23.42 -14.98
CA PRO A 668 -28.37 -23.16 -13.54
C PRO A 668 -27.39 -22.04 -13.17
N LEU A 669 -27.85 -21.07 -12.39
CA LEU A 669 -27.03 -19.91 -12.03
C LEU A 669 -26.01 -20.31 -10.96
N VAL A 670 -24.73 -19.92 -11.12
CA VAL A 670 -23.67 -20.04 -10.13
C VAL A 670 -22.99 -18.68 -9.93
N VAL A 671 -22.93 -18.23 -8.69
CA VAL A 671 -22.35 -16.94 -8.32
C VAL A 671 -20.85 -17.08 -8.06
N ARG A 672 -20.04 -16.21 -8.67
CA ARG A 672 -18.58 -16.24 -8.53
C ARG A 672 -18.05 -15.25 -7.49
N ASP A 673 -16.77 -15.39 -7.13
CA ASP A 673 -16.04 -14.78 -5.99
C ASP A 673 -16.05 -13.24 -5.92
N GLN A 674 -16.24 -12.54 -7.02
CA GLN A 674 -16.33 -11.07 -7.05
C GLN A 674 -17.71 -10.53 -6.63
N THR A 675 -18.62 -11.42 -6.23
CA THR A 675 -20.00 -11.14 -5.88
C THR A 675 -20.36 -11.79 -4.55
N TYR A 676 -21.09 -11.05 -3.71
CA TYR A 676 -21.77 -11.60 -2.54
C TYR A 676 -23.21 -11.95 -2.90
N TRP A 677 -23.75 -12.99 -2.28
CA TRP A 677 -25.12 -13.46 -2.54
C TRP A 677 -25.81 -13.93 -1.27
N ALA A 678 -27.11 -13.78 -1.26
CA ALA A 678 -28.01 -14.39 -0.27
C ALA A 678 -29.30 -14.81 -0.96
N SER A 679 -29.95 -15.89 -0.48
CA SER A 679 -31.24 -16.34 -0.96
C SER A 679 -32.41 -15.88 -0.08
N PHE A 680 -33.58 -15.71 -0.72
CA PHE A 680 -34.78 -15.18 -0.11
C PHE A 680 -35.98 -15.95 -0.58
N HIS A 681 -36.88 -16.25 0.35
CA HIS A 681 -38.16 -16.90 0.06
C HIS A 681 -39.13 -15.90 -0.54
N ASP A 682 -39.18 -14.71 0.03
CA ASP A 682 -40.06 -13.62 -0.40
C ASP A 682 -39.31 -12.62 -1.31
N PRO A 683 -39.80 -12.42 -2.56
CA PRO A 683 -39.26 -11.41 -3.46
C PRO A 683 -39.38 -9.98 -2.91
N ALA A 684 -40.36 -9.72 -2.06
CA ALA A 684 -40.56 -8.42 -1.44
C ALA A 684 -39.41 -8.06 -0.52
N GLU A 685 -38.93 -9.02 0.32
CA GLU A 685 -37.73 -8.85 1.15
C GLU A 685 -36.47 -8.61 0.29
N ALA A 686 -36.35 -9.36 -0.84
CA ALA A 686 -35.22 -9.20 -1.75
C ALA A 686 -35.19 -7.80 -2.40
N HIS A 687 -36.34 -7.29 -2.87
CA HIS A 687 -36.43 -5.97 -3.48
C HIS A 687 -36.22 -4.84 -2.46
N TYR A 688 -36.73 -4.97 -1.23
CA TYR A 688 -36.46 -4.06 -0.11
C TYR A 688 -34.96 -3.90 0.12
N LEU A 689 -34.27 -5.04 0.25
CA LEU A 689 -32.83 -5.01 0.52
C LEU A 689 -32.03 -4.45 -0.67
N ALA A 690 -32.37 -4.86 -1.90
CA ALA A 690 -31.67 -4.37 -3.10
C ALA A 690 -31.86 -2.86 -3.31
N ALA A 691 -33.03 -2.29 -2.97
CA ALA A 691 -33.28 -0.86 -3.02
C ALA A 691 -32.31 -0.10 -2.08
N ILE A 692 -32.17 -0.54 -0.83
CA ILE A 692 -31.26 0.06 0.14
C ILE A 692 -29.80 -0.08 -0.32
N LEU A 693 -29.38 -1.27 -0.78
CA LEU A 693 -28.00 -1.52 -1.21
C LEU A 693 -27.55 -0.67 -2.41
N ASN A 694 -28.48 -0.31 -3.31
CA ASN A 694 -28.22 0.55 -4.46
C ASN A 694 -28.27 2.04 -4.15
N SER A 695 -28.79 2.45 -2.99
CA SER A 695 -28.97 3.86 -2.62
C SER A 695 -27.65 4.61 -2.43
N ASP A 696 -27.67 5.91 -2.71
CA ASP A 696 -26.54 6.81 -2.41
C ASP A 696 -26.33 6.94 -0.90
N GLN A 697 -27.41 6.84 -0.10
CA GLN A 697 -27.36 6.83 1.36
C GLN A 697 -26.47 5.70 1.88
N ALA A 698 -26.66 4.48 1.39
CA ALA A 698 -25.81 3.34 1.76
C ALA A 698 -24.36 3.51 1.26
N ALA A 699 -24.18 3.93 0.01
CA ALA A 699 -22.86 4.14 -0.59
C ALA A 699 -22.06 5.22 0.16
N ASN A 700 -22.66 6.36 0.49
CA ASN A 700 -22.00 7.47 1.18
C ASN A 700 -21.60 7.09 2.61
N ARG A 701 -22.46 6.35 3.34
CA ARG A 701 -22.16 5.92 4.72
C ARG A 701 -21.00 4.93 4.79
N ILE A 702 -20.78 4.07 3.79
CA ILE A 702 -19.65 3.13 3.78
C ILE A 702 -18.38 3.72 3.18
N ARG A 703 -18.44 4.81 2.42
CA ARG A 703 -17.31 5.37 1.67
C ARG A 703 -16.10 5.66 2.55
N GLY A 704 -16.31 6.24 3.74
CA GLY A 704 -15.26 6.56 4.71
C GLY A 704 -14.57 5.33 5.30
N PHE A 705 -15.14 4.13 5.16
CA PHE A 705 -14.60 2.86 5.66
C PHE A 705 -14.00 1.98 4.55
N MET A 706 -14.00 2.45 3.31
CA MET A 706 -13.44 1.72 2.17
C MET A 706 -11.94 2.00 2.04
N THR A 707 -11.18 0.98 1.70
CA THR A 707 -9.76 1.18 1.36
C THR A 707 -9.65 1.95 0.05
N THR A 708 -8.82 2.99 0.03
CA THR A 708 -8.59 3.81 -1.15
C THR A 708 -7.36 3.26 -1.88
N GLY A 709 -7.54 2.83 -3.14
CA GLY A 709 -6.45 2.47 -4.04
C GLY A 709 -6.21 3.58 -5.07
N LEU A 710 -5.29 3.36 -6.03
CA LEU A 710 -4.93 4.31 -7.11
C LEU A 710 -6.14 4.91 -7.89
N PHE A 711 -7.29 4.21 -7.88
CA PHE A 711 -8.51 4.61 -8.60
C PHE A 711 -9.69 4.87 -7.65
N GLY A 712 -9.41 5.32 -6.43
CA GLY A 712 -10.42 5.65 -5.42
C GLY A 712 -10.86 4.47 -4.54
N PRO A 713 -11.98 4.61 -3.79
CA PRO A 713 -12.49 3.59 -2.88
C PRO A 713 -12.86 2.31 -3.65
N ARG A 714 -12.40 1.13 -3.19
CA ARG A 714 -12.54 -0.10 -3.99
C ARG A 714 -13.17 -1.29 -3.27
N HIS A 715 -12.90 -1.51 -2.01
CA HIS A 715 -13.31 -2.74 -1.34
C HIS A 715 -14.61 -2.55 -0.57
N ILE A 716 -15.72 -2.98 -1.16
CA ILE A 716 -17.04 -2.99 -0.53
C ILE A 716 -17.13 -4.16 0.45
N HIS A 717 -16.88 -5.37 -0.02
CA HIS A 717 -17.04 -6.63 0.75
C HIS A 717 -18.35 -6.61 1.56
N LYS A 718 -18.32 -7.01 2.83
CA LYS A 718 -19.49 -6.97 3.72
C LYS A 718 -19.73 -5.63 4.44
N ARG A 719 -19.00 -4.52 4.03
CA ARG A 719 -19.15 -3.21 4.70
C ARG A 719 -20.55 -2.63 4.61
N VAL A 720 -21.22 -2.82 3.48
CA VAL A 720 -22.58 -2.34 3.29
C VAL A 720 -23.59 -3.06 4.22
N LEU A 721 -23.25 -4.27 4.66
CA LEU A 721 -24.03 -5.05 5.63
C LEU A 721 -23.64 -4.76 7.09
N ASP A 722 -22.64 -3.92 7.32
CA ASP A 722 -22.34 -3.34 8.65
C ASP A 722 -23.27 -2.15 8.95
N LEU A 723 -23.96 -1.60 7.93
CA LEU A 723 -25.04 -0.62 8.11
C LEU A 723 -26.18 -1.22 8.93
N PRO A 724 -26.87 -0.42 9.74
CA PRO A 724 -27.99 -0.89 10.58
C PRO A 724 -29.27 -1.07 9.77
N ILE A 725 -29.23 -1.94 8.74
CA ILE A 725 -30.39 -2.29 7.91
C ILE A 725 -31.27 -3.23 8.72
N PRO A 726 -32.53 -2.85 9.06
CA PRO A 726 -33.44 -3.72 9.80
C PRO A 726 -33.85 -4.96 9.01
N ALA A 727 -34.29 -6.02 9.71
CA ALA A 727 -34.98 -7.11 9.07
C ALA A 727 -36.26 -6.60 8.40
N TYR A 728 -36.58 -7.17 7.23
CA TYR A 728 -37.83 -6.83 6.52
C TYR A 728 -39.05 -7.16 7.37
N ASP A 729 -39.92 -6.20 7.50
CA ASP A 729 -41.23 -6.35 8.13
C ASP A 729 -42.31 -5.85 7.14
N PRO A 730 -43.16 -6.73 6.61
CA PRO A 730 -44.19 -6.34 5.65
C PRO A 730 -45.29 -5.42 6.28
N ALA A 731 -45.41 -5.39 7.59
CA ALA A 731 -46.34 -4.50 8.30
C ALA A 731 -45.80 -3.07 8.47
N ALA A 732 -44.48 -2.87 8.33
CA ALA A 732 -43.87 -1.56 8.38
C ALA A 732 -44.04 -0.82 7.04
N ALA A 733 -44.73 0.30 7.03
CA ALA A 733 -45.04 1.05 5.81
C ALA A 733 -43.81 1.41 4.99
N VAL A 734 -42.70 1.85 5.66
CA VAL A 734 -41.43 2.18 4.99
C VAL A 734 -40.80 0.95 4.30
N HIS A 735 -40.87 -0.23 4.92
CA HIS A 735 -40.31 -1.45 4.34
C HIS A 735 -41.16 -1.92 3.13
N ALA A 736 -42.47 -1.89 3.24
CA ALA A 736 -43.37 -2.22 2.17
C ALA A 736 -43.20 -1.26 0.97
N GLU A 737 -43.12 0.04 1.22
CA GLU A 737 -42.89 1.06 0.17
C GLU A 737 -41.54 0.87 -0.52
N LEU A 738 -40.46 0.65 0.21
CA LEU A 738 -39.14 0.33 -0.34
C LEU A 738 -39.12 -0.92 -1.19
N SER A 739 -39.89 -1.94 -0.81
CA SER A 739 -39.99 -3.19 -1.56
C SER A 739 -40.70 -2.93 -2.92
N VAL A 740 -41.81 -2.20 -2.94
CA VAL A 740 -42.54 -1.85 -4.16
C VAL A 740 -41.70 -1.00 -5.10
N LEU A 741 -41.05 0.03 -4.57
CA LEU A 741 -40.12 0.88 -5.34
C LEU A 741 -38.93 0.09 -5.89
N GLY A 742 -38.36 -0.81 -5.09
CA GLY A 742 -37.28 -1.71 -5.51
C GLY A 742 -37.69 -2.61 -6.67
N ALA A 743 -38.88 -3.19 -6.63
CA ALA A 743 -39.45 -4.00 -7.73
C ALA A 743 -39.70 -3.17 -9.01
N ARG A 744 -40.22 -1.95 -8.86
CA ARG A 744 -40.41 -1.00 -9.97
C ARG A 744 -39.07 -0.63 -10.63
N LEU A 745 -38.08 -0.30 -9.84
CA LEU A 745 -36.73 0.00 -10.33
C LEU A 745 -36.06 -1.20 -11.01
N ALA A 746 -36.25 -2.42 -10.49
CA ALA A 746 -35.73 -3.64 -11.09
C ALA A 746 -36.37 -3.92 -12.47
N SER A 747 -37.66 -3.72 -12.62
CA SER A 747 -38.38 -3.87 -13.90
C SER A 747 -37.89 -2.84 -14.93
N SER A 748 -37.76 -1.56 -14.53
CA SER A 748 -37.23 -0.52 -15.42
C SER A 748 -35.78 -0.77 -15.82
N ALA A 749 -34.93 -1.20 -14.85
CA ALA A 749 -33.54 -1.53 -15.10
C ALA A 749 -33.39 -2.72 -16.07
N ALA A 750 -34.23 -3.73 -15.96
CA ALA A 750 -34.24 -4.90 -16.88
C ALA A 750 -34.55 -4.46 -18.31
N GLY A 751 -35.56 -3.60 -18.50
CA GLY A 751 -35.89 -3.03 -19.82
C GLY A 751 -34.72 -2.24 -20.40
N ALA A 752 -34.10 -1.38 -19.57
CA ALA A 752 -32.93 -0.60 -19.95
C ALA A 752 -31.70 -1.48 -20.31
N ALA A 753 -31.48 -2.54 -19.56
CA ALA A 753 -30.36 -3.47 -19.80
C ALA A 753 -30.48 -4.19 -21.13
N HIS A 754 -31.73 -4.57 -21.56
CA HIS A 754 -31.98 -5.17 -22.86
C HIS A 754 -31.82 -4.19 -24.04
N ALA A 755 -32.01 -2.89 -23.77
CA ALA A 755 -31.86 -1.84 -24.77
C ALA A 755 -30.41 -1.35 -24.95
N LEU A 756 -29.48 -1.79 -24.10
CA LEU A 756 -28.08 -1.39 -24.22
C LEU A 756 -27.42 -1.98 -25.45
N PRO A 757 -26.67 -1.16 -26.23
CA PRO A 757 -25.89 -1.69 -27.37
C PRO A 757 -24.77 -2.63 -26.88
N ALA A 758 -24.45 -3.63 -27.71
CA ALA A 758 -23.32 -4.51 -27.44
C ALA A 758 -22.02 -3.69 -27.30
N GLY A 759 -21.27 -3.91 -26.23
CA GLY A 759 -20.03 -3.17 -25.94
C GLY A 759 -20.23 -1.77 -25.36
N ALA A 760 -21.43 -1.43 -24.87
CA ALA A 760 -21.70 -0.13 -24.23
C ALA A 760 -20.66 0.21 -23.15
N GLN A 761 -20.08 1.40 -23.22
CA GLN A 761 -19.19 1.90 -22.18
C GLN A 761 -19.99 2.34 -20.95
N ASN A 762 -19.53 1.96 -19.73
CA ASN A 762 -20.17 2.30 -18.46
C ASN A 762 -21.66 1.89 -18.35
N PRO A 763 -22.06 0.63 -18.61
CA PRO A 763 -23.44 0.20 -18.64
C PRO A 763 -24.19 0.47 -17.33
N ARG A 764 -23.51 0.45 -16.19
CA ARG A 764 -24.09 0.78 -14.87
C ARG A 764 -24.56 2.23 -14.78
N ARG A 765 -23.84 3.15 -15.40
CA ARG A 765 -24.21 4.57 -15.46
C ARG A 765 -25.42 4.75 -16.36
N LEU A 766 -25.37 4.16 -17.56
CA LEU A 766 -26.46 4.26 -18.54
C LEU A 766 -27.78 3.72 -17.98
N VAL A 767 -27.75 2.54 -17.33
CA VAL A 767 -28.96 1.99 -16.69
C VAL A 767 -29.47 2.95 -15.60
N ARG A 768 -28.59 3.52 -14.76
CA ARG A 768 -29.00 4.44 -13.69
C ARG A 768 -29.63 5.71 -14.19
N GLU A 769 -29.14 6.28 -15.30
CA GLU A 769 -29.65 7.52 -15.89
C GLU A 769 -31.09 7.41 -16.43
N VAL A 770 -31.54 6.18 -16.75
CA VAL A 770 -32.89 5.93 -17.27
C VAL A 770 -33.87 5.37 -16.24
N LEU A 771 -33.43 5.19 -14.98
CA LEU A 771 -34.33 4.78 -13.91
C LEU A 771 -35.36 5.89 -13.60
N PRO A 772 -36.61 5.52 -13.22
CA PRO A 772 -37.63 6.49 -12.82
C PRO A 772 -37.14 7.41 -11.69
N ALA A 773 -37.05 8.71 -11.99
CA ALA A 773 -36.47 9.69 -11.05
C ALA A 773 -37.29 9.81 -9.76
N ASP A 774 -38.62 9.77 -9.84
CA ASP A 774 -39.53 9.77 -8.70
C ASP A 774 -39.28 8.60 -7.74
N ALA A 775 -39.14 7.40 -8.28
CA ALA A 775 -38.89 6.20 -7.50
C ALA A 775 -37.46 6.22 -6.89
N SER A 776 -36.46 6.67 -7.66
CA SER A 776 -35.08 6.79 -7.19
C SER A 776 -34.95 7.79 -6.04
N THR A 777 -35.53 9.00 -6.17
CA THR A 777 -35.54 10.03 -5.11
C THR A 777 -36.23 9.51 -3.85
N ARG A 778 -37.40 8.84 -4.01
CA ARG A 778 -38.13 8.32 -2.86
C ARG A 778 -37.39 7.21 -2.13
N VAL A 779 -36.68 6.34 -2.85
CA VAL A 779 -35.79 5.34 -2.23
C VAL A 779 -34.67 6.01 -1.41
N GLU A 780 -34.05 7.10 -1.91
CA GLU A 780 -33.02 7.83 -1.17
C GLU A 780 -33.56 8.42 0.13
N GLU A 781 -34.73 9.02 0.12
CA GLU A 781 -35.40 9.57 1.31
C GLU A 781 -35.66 8.46 2.35
N LEU A 782 -36.32 7.38 1.96
CA LEU A 782 -36.71 6.29 2.85
C LEU A 782 -35.48 5.53 3.38
N ALA A 783 -34.48 5.29 2.54
CA ALA A 783 -33.22 4.67 2.96
C ALA A 783 -32.46 5.57 3.93
N GLY A 784 -32.45 6.89 3.71
CA GLY A 784 -31.87 7.88 4.61
C GLY A 784 -32.53 7.86 5.99
N GLU A 785 -33.85 7.88 6.04
CA GLU A 785 -34.65 7.80 7.26
C GLU A 785 -34.40 6.50 8.02
N LEU A 786 -34.46 5.36 7.31
CA LEU A 786 -34.28 4.03 7.90
C LEU A 786 -32.89 3.85 8.52
N LEU A 787 -31.84 4.22 7.78
CA LEU A 787 -30.45 4.13 8.23
C LEU A 787 -30.11 5.12 9.35
N SER A 788 -30.90 6.21 9.53
CA SER A 788 -30.71 7.18 10.61
C SER A 788 -31.43 6.78 11.88
N ARG A 789 -32.68 6.25 11.80
CA ARG A 789 -33.48 5.79 12.97
C ARG A 789 -32.78 4.65 13.72
N SER A 790 -32.13 3.73 13.04
CA SER A 790 -31.40 2.61 13.64
C SER A 790 -30.11 3.05 14.33
N SER A 791 -29.74 4.33 14.25
CA SER A 791 -28.59 4.92 14.91
C SER A 791 -28.90 5.49 16.30
N ARG A 792 -30.18 5.65 16.65
CA ARG A 792 -30.70 6.02 17.98
C ARG A 792 -31.07 4.76 18.75
#